data_5a25f3442c75fda18275e2ea833407db
#
_entry.id   5a25f3442c75fda18275e2ea833407db
#
_cell.length_a   1.000
_cell.length_b   1.000
_cell.length_c   1.000
_cell.angle_alpha   90.00
_cell.angle_beta   90.00
_cell.angle_gamma   90.00
#
_symmetry.space_group_name_H-M   'P 1'
#
loop_
_entity.id
_entity.type
_entity.pdbx_description
1 polymer ?
#
loop_
_entity_poly.entity_id
_entity_poly.type
_entity_poly.pdbx_seq_one_letter_code
_entity_poly.pdbx_strand_id
1 'polypeptide(L)'
;MSKFEISSKFSPSSDQARAIKEIVKSIKSGNKYQTLLGVTGSGKTFTMANVIRELNMPTLIMTHNKSLAAQLYSEFKGFFPKNHVEYFISYYDYYQPEAYIPRSDLYIEKDSSVNEELERLRLSATASLLSFDDVICVASVSANYGLGNPSEYKGMVAYLSVGEKISQRKLLEQLVDMGYKRNDNYFDRGDFRVNGDVVDIYPAYYNDEALRVEFFGDEIDAMYHFDVLDNKRLKDISKFTLYATSQFIVGADRLKIAMKEIEEELDARLKEFNEQGKLVEAQRLKQRVEFDLEMMASTGMCKGIENYARHLTGQKAGETPYSMFDYFEISGEDYLVIVDESHVSLPQFRGMYAGDRSRKEVLVEYGFRLPSALDNRPLKFDEFISKKAKFLFVSATPNEYELGISQGHVYEQILRPTGLLDPLIEIKDSDNQVEVLFDEAKVVIARGERVLVTVLTKKMAEELSRYYIELGVKVKYMHSDIDAIERNEIIRGLRSGEFDMLIGINLLREGLDLPEVSLIAIMDADKEGFLRSTTSLIQTMGRAARNVNGKVLMFAKKITHSMKEAIDTTTARRKFQDEYNKAHGITPHSASRNIEESLHVEDDGEIYKRGKNLEKMPASERAAIVKELRKQMLEAAAQLEFEKAAALRDEIAKMRKL
;
A
#
# COMPACT_ATOMS: atom_id res chain seq x y z
N MET A 1 -18.78 20.21 -14.90
CA MET A 1 -18.25 20.39 -13.54
C MET A 1 -17.13 19.38 -13.36
N SER A 2 -16.10 19.67 -12.55
CA SER A 2 -15.04 18.67 -12.28
C SER A 2 -15.65 17.51 -11.50
N LYS A 3 -15.31 16.25 -11.87
CA LYS A 3 -15.68 15.05 -11.10
C LYS A 3 -14.94 15.06 -9.75
N PHE A 4 -13.73 15.67 -9.68
CA PHE A 4 -12.89 15.73 -8.50
C PHE A 4 -12.94 17.11 -7.83
N GLU A 5 -13.31 17.14 -6.53
CA GLU A 5 -13.42 18.37 -5.75
C GLU A 5 -12.38 18.35 -4.60
N ILE A 6 -11.40 19.27 -4.66
CA ILE A 6 -10.41 19.40 -3.58
C ILE A 6 -10.99 20.19 -2.40
N SER A 7 -10.91 19.62 -1.21
CA SER A 7 -11.12 20.30 0.07
C SER A 7 -9.76 20.66 0.67
N SER A 8 -9.38 21.93 0.62
CA SER A 8 -8.11 22.40 1.20
C SER A 8 -8.20 23.85 1.63
N LYS A 9 -7.55 24.17 2.74
CA LYS A 9 -7.36 25.56 3.22
C LYS A 9 -6.22 26.27 2.47
N PHE A 10 -5.43 25.54 1.67
CA PHE A 10 -4.26 26.04 0.97
C PHE A 10 -4.56 26.26 -0.51
N SER A 11 -3.90 27.25 -1.10
CA SER A 11 -3.84 27.48 -2.53
C SER A 11 -2.44 27.15 -3.04
N PRO A 12 -2.30 26.71 -4.31
CA PRO A 12 -0.99 26.43 -4.89
C PRO A 12 -0.07 27.66 -4.83
N SER A 13 1.17 27.50 -4.36
CA SER A 13 2.21 28.51 -4.46
C SER A 13 2.57 28.79 -5.93
N SER A 14 3.33 29.87 -6.18
CA SER A 14 3.71 30.25 -7.54
C SER A 14 4.38 29.12 -8.33
N ASP A 15 5.30 28.41 -7.68
CA ASP A 15 6.05 27.29 -8.26
C ASP A 15 5.16 26.06 -8.51
N GLN A 16 4.29 25.75 -7.54
CA GLN A 16 3.28 24.71 -7.68
C GLN A 16 2.28 25.03 -8.81
N ALA A 17 1.75 26.24 -8.85
CA ALA A 17 0.78 26.65 -9.86
C ALA A 17 1.39 26.58 -11.28
N ARG A 18 2.65 26.95 -11.44
CA ARG A 18 3.40 26.81 -12.70
C ARG A 18 3.52 25.34 -13.08
N ALA A 19 4.03 24.48 -12.18
CA ALA A 19 4.23 23.06 -12.43
C ALA A 19 2.90 22.37 -12.79
N ILE A 20 1.83 22.62 -12.04
CA ILE A 20 0.48 22.09 -12.32
C ILE A 20 0.04 22.45 -13.74
N LYS A 21 0.11 23.75 -14.08
CA LYS A 21 -0.30 24.23 -15.41
C LYS A 21 0.48 23.59 -16.55
N GLU A 22 1.78 23.46 -16.39
CA GLU A 22 2.68 22.90 -17.41
C GLU A 22 2.47 21.39 -17.57
N ILE A 23 2.34 20.62 -16.48
CA ILE A 23 2.04 19.18 -16.48
C ILE A 23 0.69 18.94 -17.17
N VAL A 24 -0.35 19.65 -16.75
CA VAL A 24 -1.71 19.52 -17.31
C VAL A 24 -1.71 19.83 -18.80
N LYS A 25 -1.02 20.90 -19.21
CA LYS A 25 -0.88 21.26 -20.64
C LYS A 25 -0.18 20.16 -21.41
N SER A 26 0.90 19.60 -20.88
CA SER A 26 1.66 18.52 -21.52
C SER A 26 0.79 17.28 -21.73
N ILE A 27 0.10 16.82 -20.69
CA ILE A 27 -0.78 15.64 -20.77
C ILE A 27 -1.93 15.86 -21.76
N LYS A 28 -2.59 17.02 -21.71
CA LYS A 28 -3.66 17.41 -22.67
C LYS A 28 -3.17 17.55 -24.12
N SER A 29 -1.89 17.82 -24.31
CA SER A 29 -1.27 17.84 -25.67
C SER A 29 -0.91 16.45 -26.19
N GLY A 30 -1.22 15.38 -25.44
CA GLY A 30 -1.02 13.98 -25.85
C GLY A 30 0.27 13.34 -25.36
N ASN A 31 1.17 14.08 -24.70
CA ASN A 31 2.39 13.51 -24.15
C ASN A 31 2.06 12.45 -23.11
N LYS A 32 2.71 11.29 -23.22
CA LYS A 32 2.43 10.13 -22.36
C LYS A 32 3.17 10.20 -21.02
N TYR A 33 4.41 10.72 -21.02
CA TYR A 33 5.31 10.67 -19.85
C TYR A 33 5.73 12.08 -19.43
N GLN A 34 5.62 12.37 -18.14
CA GLN A 34 6.05 13.61 -17.49
C GLN A 34 6.81 13.29 -16.21
N THR A 35 7.76 14.16 -15.87
CA THR A 35 8.48 14.06 -14.59
C THR A 35 8.31 15.36 -13.80
N LEU A 36 7.87 15.25 -12.55
CA LEU A 36 7.90 16.31 -11.56
C LEU A 36 9.13 16.13 -10.65
N LEU A 37 10.12 17.00 -10.84
CA LEU A 37 11.26 17.14 -9.95
C LEU A 37 10.86 18.06 -8.79
N GLY A 38 10.44 17.48 -7.68
CA GLY A 38 9.96 18.26 -6.52
C GLY A 38 10.79 17.99 -5.28
N VAL A 39 11.44 19.03 -4.73
CA VAL A 39 12.26 18.87 -3.52
C VAL A 39 11.43 18.43 -2.32
N THR A 40 12.06 17.85 -1.32
CA THR A 40 11.41 17.48 -0.06
C THR A 40 10.79 18.72 0.61
N GLY A 41 9.52 18.63 0.99
CA GLY A 41 8.80 19.74 1.62
C GLY A 41 8.25 20.80 0.65
N SER A 42 8.37 20.62 -0.66
CA SER A 42 7.76 21.53 -1.65
C SER A 42 6.25 21.36 -1.82
N GLY A 43 5.63 20.33 -1.20
CA GLY A 43 4.21 20.05 -1.31
C GLY A 43 3.84 19.26 -2.57
N LYS A 44 4.66 18.30 -2.97
CA LYS A 44 4.41 17.41 -4.12
C LYS A 44 3.02 16.78 -4.11
N THR A 45 2.59 16.26 -2.95
CA THR A 45 1.27 15.62 -2.79
C THR A 45 0.13 16.58 -3.16
N PHE A 46 0.23 17.83 -2.73
CA PHE A 46 -0.76 18.85 -3.07
C PHE A 46 -0.74 19.22 -4.56
N THR A 47 0.44 19.21 -5.18
CA THR A 47 0.58 19.38 -6.64
C THR A 47 -0.06 18.22 -7.38
N MET A 48 0.19 16.96 -6.96
CA MET A 48 -0.47 15.78 -7.54
C MET A 48 -1.99 15.88 -7.44
N ALA A 49 -2.53 16.26 -6.27
CA ALA A 49 -3.97 16.45 -6.07
C ALA A 49 -4.56 17.48 -7.04
N ASN A 50 -3.89 18.63 -7.22
CA ASN A 50 -4.34 19.65 -8.16
C ASN A 50 -4.24 19.19 -9.63
N VAL A 51 -3.22 18.41 -10.01
CA VAL A 51 -3.11 17.81 -11.35
C VAL A 51 -4.29 16.87 -11.61
N ILE A 52 -4.66 16.01 -10.64
CA ILE A 52 -5.83 15.12 -10.72
C ILE A 52 -7.10 15.93 -10.97
N ARG A 53 -7.33 16.97 -10.16
CA ARG A 53 -8.50 17.85 -10.33
C ARG A 53 -8.59 18.50 -11.70
N GLU A 54 -7.47 19.02 -12.23
CA GLU A 54 -7.42 19.74 -13.51
C GLU A 54 -7.52 18.81 -14.72
N LEU A 55 -7.01 17.58 -14.61
CA LEU A 55 -7.14 16.56 -15.64
C LEU A 55 -8.51 15.88 -15.62
N ASN A 56 -9.11 15.78 -14.45
CA ASN A 56 -10.42 15.14 -14.25
C ASN A 56 -10.44 13.67 -14.72
N MET A 57 -9.36 12.93 -14.47
CA MET A 57 -9.17 11.53 -14.87
C MET A 57 -9.11 10.60 -13.66
N PRO A 58 -9.66 9.38 -13.73
CA PRO A 58 -9.37 8.34 -12.74
C PRO A 58 -7.87 8.18 -12.58
N THR A 59 -7.40 7.99 -11.35
CA THR A 59 -5.95 8.05 -11.05
C THR A 59 -5.50 6.88 -10.21
N LEU A 60 -4.42 6.23 -10.63
CA LEU A 60 -3.65 5.26 -9.85
C LEU A 60 -2.37 5.93 -9.33
N ILE A 61 -2.21 5.98 -8.01
CA ILE A 61 -1.00 6.50 -7.36
C ILE A 61 -0.22 5.31 -6.84
N MET A 62 1.01 5.14 -7.33
CA MET A 62 1.85 4.00 -7.00
C MET A 62 3.03 4.40 -6.14
N THR A 63 3.29 3.60 -5.11
CA THR A 63 4.43 3.78 -4.21
C THR A 63 5.21 2.47 -4.03
N HIS A 64 6.43 2.57 -3.52
CA HIS A 64 7.30 1.41 -3.33
C HIS A 64 7.07 0.66 -2.00
N ASN A 65 6.37 1.24 -1.02
CA ASN A 65 6.13 0.58 0.28
C ASN A 65 4.73 0.88 0.86
N LYS A 66 4.31 0.02 1.82
CA LYS A 66 3.00 0.11 2.48
C LYS A 66 2.84 1.40 3.31
N SER A 67 3.88 1.83 4.01
CA SER A 67 3.80 3.01 4.90
C SER A 67 3.57 4.30 4.12
N LEU A 68 4.29 4.49 3.00
CA LEU A 68 4.08 5.65 2.13
C LEU A 68 2.70 5.59 1.46
N ALA A 69 2.25 4.39 1.06
CA ALA A 69 0.90 4.21 0.52
C ALA A 69 -0.18 4.61 1.55
N ALA A 70 -0.04 4.21 2.82
CA ALA A 70 -0.97 4.59 3.88
C ALA A 70 -1.00 6.11 4.12
N GLN A 71 0.18 6.73 4.14
CA GLN A 71 0.29 8.18 4.28
C GLN A 71 -0.42 8.90 3.12
N LEU A 72 -0.13 8.53 1.87
CA LEU A 72 -0.76 9.15 0.71
C LEU A 72 -2.28 8.90 0.69
N TYR A 73 -2.72 7.69 1.03
CA TYR A 73 -4.15 7.39 1.13
C TYR A 73 -4.86 8.34 2.10
N SER A 74 -4.30 8.54 3.31
CA SER A 74 -4.84 9.48 4.30
C SER A 74 -4.85 10.92 3.78
N GLU A 75 -3.75 11.38 3.17
CA GLU A 75 -3.64 12.73 2.61
C GLU A 75 -4.66 12.94 1.46
N PHE A 76 -4.77 11.99 0.52
CA PHE A 76 -5.73 12.10 -0.60
C PHE A 76 -7.17 12.00 -0.14
N LYS A 77 -7.49 11.16 0.84
CA LYS A 77 -8.82 11.11 1.45
C LYS A 77 -9.21 12.44 2.12
N GLY A 78 -8.22 13.11 2.72
CA GLY A 78 -8.41 14.47 3.25
C GLY A 78 -8.62 15.53 2.15
N PHE A 79 -7.91 15.42 1.02
CA PHE A 79 -8.08 16.33 -0.13
C PHE A 79 -9.39 16.09 -0.90
N PHE A 80 -9.85 14.86 -1.00
CA PHE A 80 -11.00 14.44 -1.79
C PHE A 80 -12.08 13.73 -0.97
N PRO A 81 -12.65 14.39 0.06
CA PRO A 81 -13.59 13.74 0.99
C PRO A 81 -14.92 13.33 0.35
N LYS A 82 -15.24 13.84 -0.84
CA LYS A 82 -16.46 13.54 -1.59
C LYS A 82 -16.27 12.56 -2.73
N ASN A 83 -15.01 12.18 -3.02
CA ASN A 83 -14.66 11.29 -4.12
C ASN A 83 -14.26 9.90 -3.58
N HIS A 84 -14.19 8.92 -4.48
CA HIS A 84 -13.82 7.56 -4.14
C HIS A 84 -12.29 7.44 -4.06
N VAL A 85 -11.76 7.56 -2.84
CA VAL A 85 -10.33 7.35 -2.57
C VAL A 85 -10.15 5.96 -1.99
N GLU A 86 -9.45 5.10 -2.73
CA GLU A 86 -9.31 3.68 -2.47
C GLU A 86 -7.86 3.30 -2.12
N TYR A 87 -7.71 2.18 -1.42
CA TYR A 87 -6.42 1.68 -0.95
C TYR A 87 -6.16 0.26 -1.43
N PHE A 88 -5.05 0.05 -2.15
CA PHE A 88 -4.73 -1.23 -2.76
C PHE A 88 -3.28 -1.63 -2.52
N ILE A 89 -3.03 -2.37 -1.44
CA ILE A 89 -1.72 -2.91 -1.10
C ILE A 89 -1.74 -4.43 -0.98
N SER A 90 -0.61 -5.06 -0.70
CA SER A 90 -0.60 -6.49 -0.36
C SER A 90 -1.40 -6.73 0.93
N TYR A 91 -2.34 -7.66 0.87
CA TYR A 91 -3.23 -8.03 1.98
C TYR A 91 -2.62 -9.04 2.96
N TYR A 92 -1.34 -9.37 2.77
CA TYR A 92 -0.63 -10.24 3.70
C TYR A 92 0.05 -9.41 4.79
N ASP A 93 -0.20 -9.75 6.07
CA ASP A 93 0.59 -9.25 7.20
C ASP A 93 1.94 -9.94 7.22
N TYR A 94 1.93 -11.25 7.04
CA TYR A 94 3.11 -12.07 6.84
C TYR A 94 3.00 -12.85 5.54
N TYR A 95 4.09 -12.91 4.79
CA TYR A 95 4.16 -13.65 3.54
C TYR A 95 5.51 -14.30 3.34
N GLN A 96 5.54 -15.64 3.43
CA GLN A 96 6.66 -16.47 3.01
C GLN A 96 6.28 -17.15 1.70
N PRO A 97 6.92 -16.78 0.58
CA PRO A 97 6.64 -17.42 -0.69
C PRO A 97 7.09 -18.88 -0.70
N GLU A 98 6.32 -19.72 -1.37
CA GLU A 98 6.73 -21.10 -1.68
C GLU A 98 8.05 -21.09 -2.43
N ALA A 99 9.01 -21.91 -2.01
CA ALA A 99 10.33 -22.03 -2.66
C ALA A 99 10.90 -23.44 -2.49
N TYR A 100 11.80 -23.80 -3.39
CA TYR A 100 12.57 -25.03 -3.27
C TYR A 100 14.05 -24.74 -3.47
N ILE A 101 14.89 -25.30 -2.61
CA ILE A 101 16.35 -25.15 -2.64
C ILE A 101 16.97 -26.51 -3.00
N PRO A 102 17.28 -26.75 -4.29
CA PRO A 102 17.73 -28.08 -4.75
C PRO A 102 18.99 -28.59 -4.05
N ARG A 103 19.92 -27.70 -3.68
CA ARG A 103 21.19 -28.08 -3.04
C ARG A 103 21.01 -28.75 -1.68
N SER A 104 19.99 -28.41 -0.94
CA SER A 104 19.67 -28.93 0.39
C SER A 104 18.42 -29.81 0.42
N ASP A 105 17.80 -30.05 -0.72
CA ASP A 105 16.49 -30.71 -0.84
C ASP A 105 15.45 -30.14 0.12
N LEU A 106 15.46 -28.81 0.27
CA LEU A 106 14.61 -28.09 1.21
C LEU A 106 13.44 -27.44 0.48
N TYR A 107 12.24 -27.96 0.73
CA TYR A 107 11.00 -27.32 0.32
C TYR A 107 10.49 -26.38 1.42
N ILE A 108 10.23 -25.15 1.05
CA ILE A 108 9.64 -24.10 1.91
C ILE A 108 8.20 -23.95 1.45
N GLU A 109 7.26 -24.36 2.31
CA GLU A 109 5.84 -24.21 2.01
C GLU A 109 5.45 -22.72 2.05
N LYS A 110 4.46 -22.34 1.21
CA LYS A 110 3.86 -21.01 1.31
C LYS A 110 3.20 -20.85 2.68
N ASP A 111 3.66 -19.89 3.43
CA ASP A 111 3.05 -19.47 4.68
C ASP A 111 2.62 -18.00 4.60
N SER A 112 1.40 -17.71 5.00
CA SER A 112 0.86 -16.36 4.91
C SER A 112 -0.30 -16.16 5.87
N SER A 113 -0.32 -15.03 6.54
CA SER A 113 -1.49 -14.53 7.23
C SER A 113 -2.16 -13.43 6.40
N VAL A 114 -3.46 -13.58 6.19
CA VAL A 114 -4.28 -12.62 5.46
C VAL A 114 -4.87 -11.61 6.43
N ASN A 115 -4.71 -10.35 6.12
CA ASN A 115 -5.39 -9.27 6.82
C ASN A 115 -6.74 -9.02 6.15
N GLU A 116 -7.81 -9.37 6.82
CA GLU A 116 -9.19 -9.24 6.32
C GLU A 116 -9.57 -7.80 5.96
N GLU A 117 -9.05 -6.83 6.71
CA GLU A 117 -9.34 -5.41 6.44
C GLU A 117 -8.64 -4.94 5.16
N LEU A 118 -7.39 -5.36 4.94
CA LEU A 118 -6.68 -5.07 3.68
C LEU A 118 -7.30 -5.81 2.49
N GLU A 119 -7.81 -7.02 2.68
CA GLU A 119 -8.56 -7.74 1.65
C GLU A 119 -9.85 -7.00 1.29
N ARG A 120 -10.62 -6.57 2.28
CA ARG A 120 -11.81 -5.72 2.11
C ARG A 120 -11.51 -4.45 1.31
N LEU A 121 -10.44 -3.72 1.66
CA LEU A 121 -10.04 -2.49 0.96
C LEU A 121 -9.65 -2.76 -0.49
N ARG A 122 -9.04 -3.91 -0.79
CA ARG A 122 -8.74 -4.31 -2.18
C ARG A 122 -10.00 -4.60 -2.99
N LEU A 123 -10.97 -5.29 -2.39
CA LEU A 123 -12.26 -5.53 -3.02
C LEU A 123 -13.03 -4.23 -3.24
N SER A 124 -13.01 -3.32 -2.26
CA SER A 124 -13.56 -1.97 -2.40
C SER A 124 -12.95 -1.23 -3.59
N ALA A 125 -11.62 -1.25 -3.73
CA ALA A 125 -10.93 -0.58 -4.83
C ALA A 125 -11.38 -1.10 -6.21
N THR A 126 -11.47 -2.41 -6.39
CA THR A 126 -11.92 -2.99 -7.66
C THR A 126 -13.40 -2.75 -7.94
N ALA A 127 -14.26 -2.82 -6.92
CA ALA A 127 -15.68 -2.50 -7.05
C ALA A 127 -15.90 -1.02 -7.41
N SER A 128 -15.16 -0.11 -6.77
CA SER A 128 -15.23 1.33 -7.06
C SER A 128 -14.80 1.66 -8.48
N LEU A 129 -13.71 1.05 -8.98
CA LEU A 129 -13.24 1.24 -10.37
C LEU A 129 -14.25 0.78 -11.42
N LEU A 130 -15.08 -0.21 -11.10
CA LEU A 130 -16.12 -0.69 -12.00
C LEU A 130 -17.44 0.10 -11.89
N SER A 131 -17.62 0.88 -10.81
CA SER A 131 -18.86 1.60 -10.49
C SER A 131 -18.78 3.09 -10.73
N PHE A 132 -17.62 3.71 -10.59
CA PHE A 132 -17.44 5.17 -10.51
C PHE A 132 -16.33 5.67 -11.42
N ASP A 133 -16.49 6.91 -11.90
CA ASP A 133 -15.51 7.57 -12.77
C ASP A 133 -14.56 8.50 -12.00
N ASP A 134 -14.79 8.71 -10.70
CA ASP A 134 -14.07 9.66 -9.85
C ASP A 134 -13.20 8.94 -8.81
N VAL A 135 -12.52 7.88 -9.25
CA VAL A 135 -11.71 7.02 -8.37
C VAL A 135 -10.26 7.48 -8.34
N ILE A 136 -9.72 7.59 -7.14
CA ILE A 136 -8.28 7.74 -6.86
C ILE A 136 -7.85 6.50 -6.08
N CYS A 137 -7.06 5.63 -6.68
CA CYS A 137 -6.56 4.43 -6.01
C CYS A 137 -5.09 4.61 -5.61
N VAL A 138 -4.80 4.56 -4.32
CA VAL A 138 -3.43 4.57 -3.81
C VAL A 138 -2.96 3.14 -3.60
N ALA A 139 -1.89 2.76 -4.30
CA ALA A 139 -1.42 1.40 -4.35
C ALA A 139 0.08 1.27 -4.05
N SER A 140 0.47 0.12 -3.52
CA SER A 140 1.88 -0.30 -3.55
C SER A 140 2.19 -1.04 -4.85
N VAL A 141 3.44 -1.44 -5.02
CA VAL A 141 3.87 -2.28 -6.16
C VAL A 141 3.07 -3.59 -6.32
N SER A 142 2.25 -3.97 -5.32
CA SER A 142 1.34 -5.12 -5.42
C SER A 142 0.27 -4.97 -6.50
N ALA A 143 -0.04 -3.75 -6.95
CA ALA A 143 -0.92 -3.50 -8.09
C ALA A 143 -0.41 -4.08 -9.41
N ASN A 144 0.89 -4.41 -9.46
CA ASN A 144 1.56 -5.02 -10.60
C ASN A 144 1.34 -6.55 -10.70
N TYR A 145 0.84 -7.19 -9.65
CA TYR A 145 0.57 -8.63 -9.64
C TYR A 145 -0.76 -8.97 -10.29
N GLY A 146 -0.83 -10.22 -10.77
CA GLY A 146 -2.01 -10.79 -11.38
C GLY A 146 -3.27 -10.68 -10.50
N LEU A 147 -4.35 -10.26 -11.13
CA LEU A 147 -5.71 -10.23 -10.60
C LEU A 147 -6.61 -11.10 -11.48
N GLY A 148 -7.85 -11.32 -11.05
CA GLY A 148 -8.88 -11.91 -11.89
C GLY A 148 -9.19 -11.04 -13.11
N ASN A 149 -9.81 -11.66 -14.12
CA ASN A 149 -10.25 -10.96 -15.33
C ASN A 149 -11.29 -9.88 -14.97
N PRO A 150 -11.04 -8.58 -15.22
CA PRO A 150 -11.98 -7.53 -14.86
C PRO A 150 -13.33 -7.63 -15.61
N SER A 151 -13.35 -8.20 -16.82
CA SER A 151 -14.58 -8.41 -17.56
C SER A 151 -15.44 -9.53 -16.94
N GLU A 152 -14.82 -10.62 -16.50
CA GLU A 152 -15.48 -11.70 -15.76
C GLU A 152 -16.03 -11.17 -14.42
N TYR A 153 -15.19 -10.44 -13.67
CA TYR A 153 -15.60 -9.84 -12.39
C TYR A 153 -16.74 -8.83 -12.57
N LYS A 154 -16.71 -8.03 -13.64
CA LYS A 154 -17.83 -7.13 -14.03
C LYS A 154 -19.06 -7.90 -14.45
N GLY A 155 -18.93 -9.10 -15.02
CA GLY A 155 -20.05 -9.98 -15.37
C GLY A 155 -20.68 -10.66 -14.15
N MET A 156 -19.94 -10.80 -13.05
CA MET A 156 -20.40 -11.44 -11.80
C MET A 156 -20.94 -10.41 -10.81
N VAL A 157 -21.95 -9.65 -11.23
CA VAL A 157 -22.63 -8.65 -10.40
C VAL A 157 -24.12 -8.94 -10.36
N ALA A 158 -24.76 -8.64 -9.23
CA ALA A 158 -26.21 -8.57 -9.12
C ALA A 158 -26.65 -7.09 -9.12
N TYR A 159 -27.41 -6.70 -10.14
CA TYR A 159 -28.06 -5.39 -10.19
C TYR A 159 -29.42 -5.52 -9.53
N LEU A 160 -29.61 -4.85 -8.42
CA LEU A 160 -30.84 -4.88 -7.65
C LEU A 160 -31.55 -3.54 -7.74
N SER A 161 -32.84 -3.55 -7.98
CA SER A 161 -33.67 -2.33 -8.03
C SER A 161 -35.02 -2.54 -7.35
N VAL A 162 -35.47 -1.57 -6.59
CA VAL A 162 -36.85 -1.59 -6.04
C VAL A 162 -37.85 -1.63 -7.19
N GLY A 163 -38.83 -2.51 -7.11
CA GLY A 163 -39.81 -2.79 -8.17
C GLY A 163 -39.32 -3.79 -9.23
N GLU A 164 -38.12 -4.37 -9.08
CA GLU A 164 -37.60 -5.40 -9.97
C GLU A 164 -38.30 -6.74 -9.74
N LYS A 165 -38.76 -7.37 -10.82
CA LYS A 165 -39.38 -8.70 -10.79
C LYS A 165 -38.29 -9.78 -10.83
N ILE A 166 -37.87 -10.20 -9.68
CA ILE A 166 -36.91 -11.29 -9.47
C ILE A 166 -37.40 -12.14 -8.28
N SER A 167 -37.46 -13.46 -8.45
CA SER A 167 -37.77 -14.32 -7.30
C SER A 167 -36.63 -14.34 -6.28
N GLN A 168 -36.95 -14.41 -5.02
CA GLN A 168 -35.96 -14.55 -3.93
C GLN A 168 -34.99 -15.71 -4.24
N ARG A 169 -35.52 -16.85 -4.69
CA ARG A 169 -34.70 -18.02 -5.05
C ARG A 169 -33.63 -17.69 -6.10
N LYS A 170 -33.98 -16.93 -7.14
CA LYS A 170 -33.01 -16.53 -8.17
C LYS A 170 -31.93 -15.61 -7.64
N LEU A 171 -32.27 -14.70 -6.74
CA LEU A 171 -31.27 -13.88 -6.05
C LEU A 171 -30.32 -14.74 -5.21
N LEU A 172 -30.85 -15.73 -4.47
CA LEU A 172 -30.01 -16.62 -3.65
C LEU A 172 -29.06 -17.47 -4.52
N GLU A 173 -29.53 -17.97 -5.67
CA GLU A 173 -28.67 -18.66 -6.64
C GLU A 173 -27.53 -17.75 -7.15
N GLN A 174 -27.84 -16.50 -7.51
CA GLN A 174 -26.83 -15.52 -7.91
C GLN A 174 -25.83 -15.23 -6.80
N LEU A 175 -26.27 -15.09 -5.55
CA LEU A 175 -25.37 -14.86 -4.41
C LEU A 175 -24.37 -16.01 -4.23
N VAL A 176 -24.82 -17.25 -4.36
CA VAL A 176 -23.93 -18.43 -4.28
C VAL A 176 -22.94 -18.44 -5.42
N ASP A 177 -23.38 -18.15 -6.65
CA ASP A 177 -22.49 -18.06 -7.82
C ASP A 177 -21.44 -16.96 -7.66
N MET A 178 -21.78 -15.87 -6.96
CA MET A 178 -20.89 -14.76 -6.63
C MET A 178 -19.98 -15.03 -5.40
N GLY A 179 -20.05 -16.24 -4.82
CA GLY A 179 -19.23 -16.66 -3.70
C GLY A 179 -19.72 -16.27 -2.32
N TYR A 180 -20.95 -15.70 -2.22
CA TYR A 180 -21.57 -15.46 -0.92
C TYR A 180 -22.01 -16.77 -0.28
N LYS A 181 -21.87 -16.86 1.04
CA LYS A 181 -22.23 -18.06 1.81
C LYS A 181 -23.51 -17.80 2.60
N ARG A 182 -24.44 -18.78 2.60
CA ARG A 182 -25.58 -18.69 3.50
C ARG A 182 -25.15 -19.00 4.91
N ASN A 183 -25.40 -18.07 5.82
CA ASN A 183 -25.09 -18.22 7.23
C ASN A 183 -26.15 -17.52 8.07
N ASP A 184 -27.09 -18.28 8.58
CA ASP A 184 -28.21 -17.74 9.35
C ASP A 184 -27.85 -17.47 10.83
N ASN A 185 -26.75 -18.06 11.33
CA ASN A 185 -26.29 -17.94 12.73
C ASN A 185 -25.20 -16.86 12.91
N TYR A 186 -24.17 -16.91 12.06
CA TYR A 186 -23.09 -15.94 12.04
C TYR A 186 -23.23 -15.12 10.77
N PHE A 187 -23.27 -13.80 10.91
CA PHE A 187 -23.44 -12.92 9.77
C PHE A 187 -22.19 -12.06 9.63
N ASP A 188 -21.28 -12.53 8.81
CA ASP A 188 -20.01 -11.86 8.54
C ASP A 188 -19.90 -11.42 7.08
N ARG A 189 -18.82 -10.68 6.73
CA ARG A 189 -18.56 -10.19 5.38
C ARG A 189 -18.51 -11.36 4.38
N GLY A 190 -19.23 -11.22 3.27
CA GLY A 190 -19.41 -12.28 2.28
C GLY A 190 -20.47 -13.30 2.61
N ASP A 191 -21.26 -13.08 3.69
CA ASP A 191 -22.39 -13.92 4.04
C ASP A 191 -23.72 -13.29 3.60
N PHE A 192 -24.72 -14.13 3.44
CA PHE A 192 -26.12 -13.72 3.39
C PHE A 192 -26.97 -14.60 4.34
N ARG A 193 -28.06 -14.05 4.83
CA ARG A 193 -29.05 -14.78 5.62
C ARG A 193 -30.46 -14.52 5.14
N VAL A 194 -31.37 -15.45 5.37
CA VAL A 194 -32.75 -15.40 4.90
C VAL A 194 -33.72 -15.55 6.07
N ASN A 195 -34.66 -14.63 6.18
CA ASN A 195 -35.71 -14.68 7.18
C ASN A 195 -37.06 -14.33 6.53
N GLY A 196 -37.83 -15.36 6.14
CA GLY A 196 -39.08 -15.20 5.37
C GLY A 196 -38.80 -14.52 4.04
N ASP A 197 -39.47 -13.41 3.79
CA ASP A 197 -39.37 -12.61 2.55
C ASP A 197 -38.21 -11.60 2.60
N VAL A 198 -37.35 -11.69 3.59
CA VAL A 198 -36.19 -10.77 3.78
C VAL A 198 -34.88 -11.51 3.54
N VAL A 199 -34.01 -10.89 2.75
CA VAL A 199 -32.63 -11.32 2.50
C VAL A 199 -31.68 -10.23 2.97
N ASP A 200 -30.86 -10.55 3.97
CA ASP A 200 -29.76 -9.70 4.42
C ASP A 200 -28.48 -10.16 3.72
N ILE A 201 -27.76 -9.24 3.13
CA ILE A 201 -26.52 -9.49 2.41
C ILE A 201 -25.43 -8.60 3.01
N TYR A 202 -24.30 -9.19 3.41
CA TYR A 202 -23.13 -8.43 3.88
C TYR A 202 -22.07 -8.39 2.80
N PRO A 203 -21.99 -7.29 1.99
CA PRO A 203 -21.01 -7.21 0.93
C PRO A 203 -19.58 -7.36 1.47
N ALA A 204 -18.76 -8.17 0.81
CA ALA A 204 -17.39 -8.47 1.24
C ALA A 204 -16.48 -7.22 1.32
N TYR A 205 -16.84 -6.15 0.61
CA TYR A 205 -16.11 -4.88 0.54
C TYR A 205 -16.70 -3.77 1.43
N TYR A 206 -17.72 -4.06 2.23
CA TYR A 206 -18.31 -3.13 3.20
C TYR A 206 -17.68 -3.32 4.58
N ASN A 207 -17.73 -2.27 5.40
CA ASN A 207 -17.19 -2.33 6.76
C ASN A 207 -18.24 -2.82 7.77
N ASP A 208 -19.11 -1.92 8.24
CA ASP A 208 -20.07 -2.23 9.33
C ASP A 208 -21.53 -2.17 8.83
N GLU A 209 -21.71 -2.03 7.54
CA GLU A 209 -23.04 -1.92 6.91
C GLU A 209 -23.36 -3.15 6.08
N ALA A 210 -24.61 -3.61 6.14
CA ALA A 210 -25.13 -4.64 5.27
C ALA A 210 -26.36 -4.14 4.52
N LEU A 211 -26.71 -4.84 3.44
CA LEU A 211 -27.87 -4.58 2.61
C LEU A 211 -29.02 -5.49 3.04
N ARG A 212 -30.20 -4.93 3.29
CA ARG A 212 -31.44 -5.67 3.42
C ARG A 212 -32.29 -5.49 2.19
N VAL A 213 -32.77 -6.61 1.64
CA VAL A 213 -33.69 -6.69 0.50
C VAL A 213 -34.98 -7.33 0.99
N GLU A 214 -36.07 -6.61 0.91
CA GLU A 214 -37.43 -7.08 1.29
C GLU A 214 -38.20 -7.42 0.03
N PHE A 215 -38.82 -8.59 0.00
CA PHE A 215 -39.60 -9.08 -1.12
C PHE A 215 -41.07 -9.02 -0.83
N PHE A 216 -41.86 -8.71 -1.87
CA PHE A 216 -43.31 -8.96 -1.88
C PHE A 216 -43.64 -9.89 -3.06
N GLY A 217 -43.75 -11.19 -2.77
CA GLY A 217 -43.82 -12.24 -3.78
C GLY A 217 -42.54 -12.33 -4.60
N ASP A 218 -42.62 -12.15 -5.92
CA ASP A 218 -41.48 -12.19 -6.85
C ASP A 218 -40.98 -10.78 -7.23
N GLU A 219 -41.19 -9.78 -6.38
CA GLU A 219 -40.76 -8.40 -6.62
C GLU A 219 -40.00 -7.86 -5.41
N ILE A 220 -38.95 -7.08 -5.64
CA ILE A 220 -38.20 -6.36 -4.58
C ILE A 220 -39.06 -5.14 -4.17
N ASP A 221 -39.61 -5.18 -2.95
CA ASP A 221 -40.47 -4.13 -2.40
C ASP A 221 -39.66 -2.98 -1.80
N ALA A 222 -38.60 -3.30 -1.03
CA ALA A 222 -37.73 -2.30 -0.41
C ALA A 222 -36.29 -2.77 -0.33
N MET A 223 -35.35 -1.80 -0.35
CA MET A 223 -33.95 -2.02 -0.08
C MET A 223 -33.38 -0.90 0.81
N TYR A 224 -32.54 -1.27 1.77
CA TYR A 224 -31.85 -0.30 2.63
C TYR A 224 -30.58 -0.85 3.26
N HIS A 225 -29.67 0.06 3.56
CA HIS A 225 -28.51 -0.25 4.38
C HIS A 225 -28.88 -0.25 5.86
N PHE A 226 -28.31 -1.20 6.62
CA PHE A 226 -28.48 -1.27 8.06
C PHE A 226 -27.12 -1.55 8.73
N ASP A 227 -26.96 -1.09 9.97
CA ASP A 227 -25.80 -1.39 10.79
C ASP A 227 -25.88 -2.86 11.25
N VAL A 228 -24.78 -3.62 11.03
CA VAL A 228 -24.72 -5.05 11.27
C VAL A 228 -24.84 -5.39 12.76
N LEU A 229 -24.41 -4.50 13.67
CA LEU A 229 -24.40 -4.76 15.12
C LEU A 229 -25.75 -4.51 15.79
N ASP A 230 -26.37 -3.37 15.50
CA ASP A 230 -27.61 -2.96 16.16
C ASP A 230 -28.85 -3.11 15.29
N ASN A 231 -28.69 -3.59 14.07
CA ASN A 231 -29.77 -3.76 13.05
C ASN A 231 -30.49 -2.46 12.71
N LYS A 232 -29.88 -1.31 12.98
CA LYS A 232 -30.49 -0.01 12.74
C LYS A 232 -30.50 0.33 11.25
N ARG A 233 -31.68 0.68 10.71
CA ARG A 233 -31.82 1.19 9.36
C ARG A 233 -31.05 2.50 9.21
N LEU A 234 -30.13 2.56 8.25
CA LEU A 234 -29.26 3.71 7.99
C LEU A 234 -29.76 4.55 6.83
N LYS A 235 -29.96 3.93 5.67
CA LYS A 235 -30.27 4.65 4.44
C LYS A 235 -31.10 3.79 3.49
N ASP A 236 -32.19 4.35 3.00
CA ASP A 236 -33.00 3.75 1.94
C ASP A 236 -32.32 3.92 0.58
N ILE A 237 -32.35 2.88 -0.22
CA ILE A 237 -31.78 2.87 -1.55
C ILE A 237 -32.77 2.28 -2.56
N SER A 238 -32.79 2.82 -3.77
CA SER A 238 -33.62 2.33 -4.84
C SER A 238 -32.92 1.41 -5.82
N LYS A 239 -31.56 1.47 -5.85
CA LYS A 239 -30.70 0.67 -6.72
C LYS A 239 -29.43 0.30 -6.01
N PHE A 240 -28.93 -0.91 -6.24
CA PHE A 240 -27.68 -1.39 -5.69
C PHE A 240 -26.97 -2.30 -6.68
N THR A 241 -25.65 -2.17 -6.78
CA THR A 241 -24.79 -3.07 -7.54
C THR A 241 -23.95 -3.87 -6.56
N LEU A 242 -24.23 -5.17 -6.47
CA LEU A 242 -23.50 -6.09 -5.62
C LEU A 242 -22.41 -6.80 -6.43
N TYR A 243 -21.18 -6.82 -5.93
CA TYR A 243 -20.03 -7.49 -6.53
C TYR A 243 -19.71 -8.82 -5.84
N ALA A 244 -19.01 -9.73 -6.54
CA ALA A 244 -18.57 -11.01 -6.02
C ALA A 244 -17.59 -10.85 -4.84
N THR A 245 -17.52 -11.88 -3.99
CA THR A 245 -16.72 -11.88 -2.75
C THR A 245 -15.23 -12.01 -2.98
N SER A 246 -14.77 -12.38 -4.18
CA SER A 246 -13.36 -12.48 -4.55
C SER A 246 -13.15 -12.15 -6.02
N GLN A 247 -11.98 -11.61 -6.35
CA GLN A 247 -11.57 -11.29 -7.72
C GLN A 247 -11.24 -12.53 -8.55
N PHE A 248 -11.04 -13.69 -7.92
CA PHE A 248 -10.71 -14.97 -8.57
C PHE A 248 -11.92 -15.92 -8.71
N ILE A 249 -13.11 -15.48 -8.35
CA ILE A 249 -14.33 -16.26 -8.59
C ILE A 249 -14.63 -16.24 -10.08
N VAL A 250 -14.82 -17.42 -10.64
CA VAL A 250 -15.20 -17.63 -12.03
C VAL A 250 -16.49 -18.42 -12.11
N GLY A 251 -17.29 -18.18 -13.15
CA GLY A 251 -18.53 -18.91 -13.36
C GLY A 251 -18.30 -20.42 -13.48
N ALA A 252 -19.30 -21.21 -13.07
CA ALA A 252 -19.22 -22.67 -13.02
C ALA A 252 -18.77 -23.31 -14.35
N ASP A 253 -19.22 -22.75 -15.49
CA ASP A 253 -18.83 -23.26 -16.81
C ASP A 253 -17.34 -22.99 -17.12
N ARG A 254 -16.83 -21.81 -16.77
CA ARG A 254 -15.40 -21.50 -16.93
C ARG A 254 -14.56 -22.38 -16.01
N LEU A 255 -14.98 -22.62 -14.77
CA LEU A 255 -14.29 -23.49 -13.83
C LEU A 255 -14.16 -24.92 -14.39
N LYS A 256 -15.22 -25.48 -14.97
CA LYS A 256 -15.20 -26.82 -15.61
C LYS A 256 -14.20 -26.87 -16.77
N ILE A 257 -14.18 -25.84 -17.61
CA ILE A 257 -13.21 -25.74 -18.71
C ILE A 257 -11.79 -25.65 -18.17
N ALA A 258 -11.56 -24.80 -17.17
CA ALA A 258 -10.25 -24.65 -16.53
C ALA A 258 -9.73 -25.96 -15.92
N MET A 259 -10.58 -26.69 -15.21
CA MET A 259 -10.21 -27.99 -14.64
C MET A 259 -9.76 -28.98 -15.72
N LYS A 260 -10.48 -29.05 -16.84
CA LYS A 260 -10.08 -29.90 -17.96
C LYS A 260 -8.74 -29.48 -18.59
N GLU A 261 -8.54 -28.16 -18.78
CA GLU A 261 -7.27 -27.61 -19.27
C GLU A 261 -6.10 -27.91 -18.32
N ILE A 262 -6.34 -27.90 -16.98
CA ILE A 262 -5.35 -28.26 -15.96
C ILE A 262 -5.02 -29.77 -16.04
N GLU A 263 -6.00 -30.66 -16.23
CA GLU A 263 -5.79 -32.11 -16.41
C GLU A 263 -4.96 -32.37 -17.67
N GLU A 264 -5.29 -31.75 -18.80
CA GLU A 264 -4.53 -31.87 -20.05
C GLU A 264 -3.07 -31.41 -19.90
N GLU A 265 -2.84 -30.29 -19.18
CA GLU A 265 -1.48 -29.81 -18.89
C GLU A 265 -0.73 -30.78 -17.96
N LEU A 266 -1.41 -31.33 -16.95
CA LEU A 266 -0.83 -32.33 -16.05
C LEU A 266 -0.36 -33.56 -16.81
N ASP A 267 -1.23 -34.12 -17.64
CA ASP A 267 -0.91 -35.33 -18.44
C ASP A 267 0.31 -35.09 -19.35
N ALA A 268 0.35 -33.96 -20.02
CA ALA A 268 1.49 -33.57 -20.85
C ALA A 268 2.78 -33.46 -20.02
N ARG A 269 2.72 -32.86 -18.85
CA ARG A 269 3.90 -32.66 -17.99
C ARG A 269 4.37 -33.97 -17.34
N LEU A 270 3.45 -34.83 -16.94
CA LEU A 270 3.77 -36.17 -16.43
C LEU A 270 4.47 -37.02 -17.48
N LYS A 271 4.01 -36.98 -18.73
CA LYS A 271 4.67 -37.69 -19.86
C LYS A 271 6.11 -37.19 -20.03
N GLU A 272 6.31 -35.88 -20.05
CA GLU A 272 7.64 -35.26 -20.15
C GLU A 272 8.58 -35.71 -19.02
N PHE A 273 8.12 -35.68 -17.76
CA PHE A 273 8.90 -36.10 -16.60
C PHE A 273 9.26 -37.60 -16.68
N ASN A 274 8.32 -38.44 -17.11
CA ASN A 274 8.58 -39.89 -17.28
C ASN A 274 9.62 -40.16 -18.38
N GLU A 275 9.55 -39.45 -19.51
CA GLU A 275 10.53 -39.53 -20.57
C GLU A 275 11.94 -39.08 -20.12
N GLN A 276 12.01 -38.11 -19.19
CA GLN A 276 13.25 -37.66 -18.60
C GLN A 276 13.73 -38.52 -17.41
N GLY A 277 12.98 -39.52 -16.98
CA GLY A 277 13.28 -40.37 -15.84
C GLY A 277 13.09 -39.69 -14.47
N LYS A 278 12.38 -38.53 -14.42
CA LYS A 278 12.07 -37.74 -13.21
C LYS A 278 10.81 -38.30 -12.53
N LEU A 279 10.90 -39.49 -11.97
CA LEU A 279 9.72 -40.21 -11.43
C LEU A 279 9.20 -39.60 -10.15
N VAL A 280 10.08 -39.04 -9.30
CA VAL A 280 9.71 -38.41 -8.04
C VAL A 280 8.96 -37.11 -8.32
N GLU A 281 9.46 -36.31 -9.25
CA GLU A 281 8.83 -35.08 -9.68
C GLU A 281 7.45 -35.31 -10.29
N ALA A 282 7.34 -36.36 -11.11
CA ALA A 282 6.07 -36.77 -11.71
C ALA A 282 5.04 -37.18 -10.66
N GLN A 283 5.43 -37.99 -9.67
CA GLN A 283 4.53 -38.43 -8.62
C GLN A 283 4.08 -37.25 -7.73
N ARG A 284 5.01 -36.39 -7.34
CA ARG A 284 4.75 -35.19 -6.53
C ARG A 284 3.75 -34.27 -7.21
N LEU A 285 4.00 -33.97 -8.48
CA LEU A 285 3.13 -33.10 -9.27
C LEU A 285 1.73 -33.69 -9.42
N LYS A 286 1.65 -34.97 -9.72
CA LYS A 286 0.37 -35.70 -9.87
C LYS A 286 -0.47 -35.59 -8.60
N GLN A 287 0.08 -35.98 -7.45
CA GLN A 287 -0.63 -35.95 -6.17
C GLN A 287 -1.13 -34.55 -5.82
N ARG A 288 -0.30 -33.52 -6.07
CA ARG A 288 -0.66 -32.14 -5.75
C ARG A 288 -1.81 -31.65 -6.63
N VAL A 289 -1.71 -31.83 -7.94
CA VAL A 289 -2.69 -31.28 -8.88
C VAL A 289 -4.02 -32.04 -8.78
N GLU A 290 -4.00 -33.37 -8.62
CA GLU A 290 -5.22 -34.15 -8.40
C GLU A 290 -5.96 -33.70 -7.14
N PHE A 291 -5.26 -33.47 -6.02
CA PHE A 291 -5.85 -32.94 -4.82
C PHE A 291 -6.43 -31.52 -5.01
N ASP A 292 -5.71 -30.63 -5.69
CA ASP A 292 -6.18 -29.27 -5.97
C ASP A 292 -7.45 -29.30 -6.86
N LEU A 293 -7.53 -30.23 -7.85
CA LEU A 293 -8.72 -30.41 -8.69
C LEU A 293 -9.92 -30.96 -7.91
N GLU A 294 -9.72 -31.92 -6.99
CA GLU A 294 -10.79 -32.40 -6.11
C GLU A 294 -11.35 -31.25 -5.24
N MET A 295 -10.49 -30.40 -4.70
CA MET A 295 -10.90 -29.24 -3.93
C MET A 295 -11.68 -28.23 -4.78
N MET A 296 -11.22 -27.95 -6.00
CA MET A 296 -11.93 -27.07 -6.94
C MET A 296 -13.31 -27.65 -7.31
N ALA A 297 -13.41 -28.96 -7.54
CA ALA A 297 -14.67 -29.61 -7.87
C ALA A 297 -15.69 -29.55 -6.73
N SER A 298 -15.24 -29.66 -5.46
CA SER A 298 -16.09 -29.71 -4.29
C SER A 298 -16.48 -28.35 -3.73
N THR A 299 -15.54 -27.38 -3.75
CA THR A 299 -15.70 -26.07 -3.08
C THR A 299 -15.58 -24.86 -4.02
N GLY A 300 -15.23 -25.08 -5.30
CA GLY A 300 -14.91 -24.00 -6.24
C GLY A 300 -13.52 -23.38 -6.05
N MET A 301 -12.77 -23.80 -5.02
CA MET A 301 -11.50 -23.17 -4.62
C MET A 301 -10.47 -24.20 -4.16
N CYS A 302 -9.18 -23.88 -4.24
CA CYS A 302 -8.10 -24.64 -3.62
C CYS A 302 -7.03 -23.72 -3.03
N LYS A 303 -6.20 -24.25 -2.13
CA LYS A 303 -5.05 -23.49 -1.57
C LYS A 303 -4.02 -23.24 -2.68
N GLY A 304 -3.77 -21.97 -3.00
CA GLY A 304 -2.86 -21.57 -4.08
C GLY A 304 -3.51 -21.55 -5.45
N ILE A 305 -4.83 -21.31 -5.52
CA ILE A 305 -5.61 -21.23 -6.77
C ILE A 305 -5.01 -20.24 -7.78
N GLU A 306 -4.29 -19.24 -7.30
CA GLU A 306 -3.57 -18.28 -8.15
C GLU A 306 -2.54 -18.93 -9.09
N ASN A 307 -2.02 -20.12 -8.76
CA ASN A 307 -1.10 -20.85 -9.66
C ASN A 307 -1.79 -21.40 -10.92
N TYR A 308 -3.11 -21.43 -10.90
CA TYR A 308 -3.95 -21.84 -12.04
C TYR A 308 -4.63 -20.65 -12.73
N ALA A 309 -4.22 -19.41 -12.38
CA ALA A 309 -4.84 -18.17 -12.86
C ALA A 309 -4.99 -18.12 -14.39
N ARG A 310 -4.00 -18.61 -15.16
CA ARG A 310 -4.07 -18.68 -16.62
C ARG A 310 -5.31 -19.45 -17.11
N HIS A 311 -5.56 -20.64 -16.55
CA HIS A 311 -6.70 -21.46 -16.92
C HIS A 311 -8.03 -20.85 -16.45
N LEU A 312 -8.05 -20.28 -15.25
CA LEU A 312 -9.24 -19.63 -14.69
C LEU A 312 -9.63 -18.38 -15.50
N THR A 313 -8.67 -17.61 -15.96
CA THR A 313 -8.92 -16.40 -16.78
C THR A 313 -9.08 -16.66 -18.26
N GLY A 314 -8.82 -17.87 -18.74
CA GLY A 314 -8.88 -18.23 -20.16
C GLY A 314 -7.74 -17.66 -21.01
N GLN A 315 -6.66 -17.22 -20.40
CA GLN A 315 -5.50 -16.65 -21.08
C GLN A 315 -4.60 -17.75 -21.67
N LYS A 316 -3.89 -17.43 -22.76
CA LYS A 316 -2.89 -18.30 -23.36
C LYS A 316 -1.57 -18.22 -22.59
N ALA A 317 -0.74 -19.23 -22.76
CA ALA A 317 0.60 -19.25 -22.17
C ALA A 317 1.42 -18.02 -22.62
N GLY A 318 2.03 -17.32 -21.64
CA GLY A 318 2.86 -16.15 -21.88
C GLY A 318 2.11 -14.84 -22.12
N GLU A 319 0.79 -14.83 -22.16
CA GLU A 319 0.01 -13.58 -22.22
C GLU A 319 0.26 -12.71 -20.98
N THR A 320 0.06 -11.40 -21.14
CA THR A 320 0.17 -10.45 -20.04
C THR A 320 -0.95 -10.70 -19.02
N PRO A 321 -0.64 -10.99 -17.75
CA PRO A 321 -1.67 -11.23 -16.75
C PRO A 321 -2.50 -9.97 -16.49
N TYR A 322 -3.76 -10.14 -16.15
CA TYR A 322 -4.60 -9.03 -15.69
C TYR A 322 -4.06 -8.46 -14.38
N SER A 323 -4.14 -7.16 -14.24
CA SER A 323 -3.61 -6.40 -13.11
C SER A 323 -4.54 -5.24 -12.76
N MET A 324 -4.22 -4.45 -11.76
CA MET A 324 -5.00 -3.25 -11.41
C MET A 324 -5.15 -2.28 -12.60
N PHE A 325 -4.17 -2.21 -13.48
CA PHE A 325 -4.24 -1.35 -14.68
C PHE A 325 -5.38 -1.74 -15.62
N ASP A 326 -5.69 -3.03 -15.72
CA ASP A 326 -6.75 -3.54 -16.59
C ASP A 326 -8.15 -3.18 -16.05
N TYR A 327 -8.28 -3.00 -14.73
CA TYR A 327 -9.50 -2.47 -14.11
C TYR A 327 -9.71 -0.98 -14.43
N PHE A 328 -8.64 -0.19 -14.55
CA PHE A 328 -8.73 1.18 -15.06
C PHE A 328 -9.05 1.23 -16.56
N GLU A 329 -8.51 0.30 -17.34
CA GLU A 329 -8.69 0.26 -18.80
C GLU A 329 -10.06 -0.23 -19.26
N ILE A 330 -10.83 -0.89 -18.38
CA ILE A 330 -12.14 -1.48 -18.75
C ILE A 330 -13.22 -0.43 -19.09
N SER A 331 -13.09 0.78 -18.56
CA SER A 331 -13.99 1.89 -18.89
C SER A 331 -13.74 2.44 -20.30
N GLY A 332 -12.59 2.18 -20.88
CA GLY A 332 -12.13 2.77 -22.14
C GLY A 332 -11.73 4.25 -22.04
N GLU A 333 -11.83 4.86 -20.87
CA GLU A 333 -11.40 6.24 -20.61
C GLU A 333 -9.89 6.33 -20.39
N ASP A 334 -9.31 7.50 -20.66
CA ASP A 334 -7.93 7.81 -20.28
C ASP A 334 -7.83 7.91 -18.76
N TYR A 335 -6.73 7.40 -18.19
CA TYR A 335 -6.44 7.47 -16.77
C TYR A 335 -5.00 7.91 -16.52
N LEU A 336 -4.75 8.42 -15.31
CA LEU A 336 -3.45 8.90 -14.88
C LEU A 336 -2.78 7.87 -13.96
N VAL A 337 -1.51 7.59 -14.19
CA VAL A 337 -0.65 6.84 -13.27
C VAL A 337 0.39 7.77 -12.71
N ILE A 338 0.33 8.03 -11.43
CA ILE A 338 1.35 8.78 -10.70
C ILE A 338 2.27 7.77 -10.01
N VAL A 339 3.56 7.83 -10.30
CA VAL A 339 4.57 6.99 -9.63
C VAL A 339 5.33 7.87 -8.67
N ASP A 340 4.98 7.78 -7.38
CA ASP A 340 5.64 8.54 -6.34
C ASP A 340 6.97 7.89 -5.92
N GLU A 341 7.93 8.72 -5.53
CA GLU A 341 9.33 8.35 -5.31
C GLU A 341 9.85 7.43 -6.43
N SER A 342 9.64 7.87 -7.68
CA SER A 342 9.85 7.08 -8.91
C SER A 342 11.25 6.49 -9.02
N HIS A 343 12.27 7.21 -8.51
CA HIS A 343 13.66 6.75 -8.47
C HIS A 343 13.87 5.44 -7.68
N VAL A 344 12.93 5.05 -6.81
CA VAL A 344 12.89 3.79 -6.08
C VAL A 344 11.82 2.86 -6.62
N SER A 345 10.63 3.40 -6.86
CA SER A 345 9.47 2.61 -7.31
C SER A 345 9.74 1.90 -8.64
N LEU A 346 10.33 2.58 -9.63
CA LEU A 346 10.60 1.98 -10.95
C LEU A 346 11.65 0.87 -10.92
N PRO A 347 12.81 1.02 -10.25
CA PRO A 347 13.75 -0.09 -10.07
C PRO A 347 13.14 -1.30 -9.36
N GLN A 348 12.28 -1.08 -8.35
CA GLN A 348 11.57 -2.16 -7.67
C GLN A 348 10.63 -2.90 -8.64
N PHE A 349 9.85 -2.19 -9.43
CA PHE A 349 9.02 -2.76 -10.49
C PHE A 349 9.83 -3.64 -11.44
N ARG A 350 10.98 -3.15 -11.89
CA ARG A 350 11.87 -3.87 -12.81
C ARG A 350 12.39 -5.17 -12.19
N GLY A 351 12.70 -5.17 -10.89
CA GLY A 351 13.23 -6.33 -10.19
C GLY A 351 12.20 -7.43 -9.89
N MET A 352 10.91 -7.08 -9.74
CA MET A 352 9.88 -8.01 -9.28
C MET A 352 9.71 -9.23 -10.18
N TYR A 353 9.63 -9.02 -11.50
CA TYR A 353 9.42 -10.10 -12.45
C TYR A 353 10.56 -11.13 -12.40
N ALA A 354 11.80 -10.69 -12.41
CA ALA A 354 12.95 -11.59 -12.43
C ALA A 354 13.03 -12.45 -11.16
N GLY A 355 12.76 -11.87 -9.99
CA GLY A 355 12.74 -12.59 -8.73
C GLY A 355 11.64 -13.64 -8.64
N ASP A 356 10.39 -13.28 -9.02
CA ASP A 356 9.27 -14.22 -9.05
C ASP A 356 9.50 -15.37 -10.05
N ARG A 357 9.96 -15.03 -11.25
CA ARG A 357 10.23 -15.99 -12.32
C ARG A 357 11.29 -17.03 -11.92
N SER A 358 12.43 -16.59 -11.41
CA SER A 358 13.52 -17.48 -10.98
C SER A 358 13.07 -18.49 -9.92
N ARG A 359 12.30 -18.04 -8.94
CA ARG A 359 11.75 -18.90 -7.88
C ARG A 359 10.78 -19.93 -8.42
N LYS A 360 9.85 -19.52 -9.28
CA LYS A 360 8.82 -20.41 -9.85
C LYS A 360 9.38 -21.40 -10.86
N GLU A 361 10.39 -21.03 -11.64
CA GLU A 361 11.08 -21.96 -12.55
C GLU A 361 11.61 -23.19 -11.81
N VAL A 362 12.22 -22.98 -10.63
CA VAL A 362 12.68 -24.10 -9.79
C VAL A 362 11.50 -24.98 -9.32
N LEU A 363 10.39 -24.36 -8.88
CA LEU A 363 9.21 -25.13 -8.46
C LEU A 363 8.62 -25.98 -9.60
N VAL A 364 8.59 -25.47 -10.83
CA VAL A 364 8.11 -26.17 -12.02
C VAL A 364 9.08 -27.27 -12.44
N GLU A 365 10.39 -27.00 -12.43
CA GLU A 365 11.42 -27.95 -12.80
C GLU A 365 11.43 -29.20 -11.89
N TYR A 366 11.17 -29.01 -10.60
CA TYR A 366 11.19 -30.08 -9.59
C TYR A 366 9.79 -30.63 -9.24
N GLY A 367 8.77 -30.37 -10.06
CA GLY A 367 7.44 -30.98 -9.95
C GLY A 367 6.60 -30.52 -8.77
N PHE A 368 6.83 -29.32 -8.23
CA PHE A 368 5.97 -28.72 -7.22
C PHE A 368 4.79 -27.95 -7.83
N ARG A 369 4.94 -27.42 -9.05
CA ARG A 369 3.90 -26.68 -9.77
C ARG A 369 3.89 -27.01 -11.25
N LEU A 370 2.71 -26.81 -11.89
CA LEU A 370 2.56 -26.88 -13.34
C LEU A 370 3.26 -25.70 -14.03
N PRO A 371 3.65 -25.83 -15.30
CA PRO A 371 4.21 -24.73 -16.10
C PRO A 371 3.33 -23.47 -16.11
N SER A 372 2.00 -23.61 -16.06
CA SER A 372 1.04 -22.51 -16.00
C SER A 372 1.23 -21.59 -14.78
N ALA A 373 1.83 -22.08 -13.69
CA ALA A 373 2.16 -21.25 -12.53
C ALA A 373 3.13 -20.10 -12.86
N LEU A 374 3.90 -20.22 -13.94
CA LEU A 374 4.79 -19.17 -14.45
C LEU A 374 4.04 -17.97 -15.03
N ASP A 375 2.78 -18.14 -15.42
CA ASP A 375 1.94 -17.09 -15.99
C ASP A 375 1.23 -16.25 -14.90
N ASN A 376 1.11 -16.76 -13.67
CA ASN A 376 0.75 -15.96 -12.49
C ASN A 376 1.98 -15.17 -12.03
N ARG A 377 2.20 -14.01 -12.59
CA ARG A 377 3.41 -13.21 -12.43
C ARG A 377 3.09 -11.71 -12.33
N PRO A 378 3.99 -10.90 -11.78
CA PRO A 378 3.89 -9.47 -11.97
C PRO A 378 4.10 -9.11 -13.46
N LEU A 379 3.59 -7.97 -13.87
CA LEU A 379 3.88 -7.40 -15.19
C LEU A 379 5.40 -7.26 -15.37
N LYS A 380 5.88 -7.51 -16.60
CA LYS A 380 7.22 -7.08 -16.98
C LYS A 380 7.27 -5.54 -17.01
N PHE A 381 8.45 -4.99 -16.84
CA PHE A 381 8.60 -3.54 -16.82
C PHE A 381 8.11 -2.87 -18.13
N ASP A 382 8.39 -3.49 -19.27
CA ASP A 382 7.94 -2.97 -20.57
C ASP A 382 6.42 -3.08 -20.74
N GLU A 383 5.80 -4.13 -20.20
CA GLU A 383 4.33 -4.27 -20.17
C GLU A 383 3.69 -3.16 -19.33
N PHE A 384 4.28 -2.84 -18.17
CA PHE A 384 3.84 -1.73 -17.33
C PHE A 384 3.93 -0.38 -18.03
N ILE A 385 5.09 -0.04 -18.59
CA ILE A 385 5.31 1.25 -19.25
C ILE A 385 4.47 1.40 -20.52
N SER A 386 4.13 0.28 -21.20
CA SER A 386 3.31 0.29 -22.40
C SER A 386 1.81 0.48 -22.15
N LYS A 387 1.32 0.35 -20.91
CA LYS A 387 -0.11 0.57 -20.56
C LYS A 387 -0.63 1.90 -21.13
N LYS A 388 -1.92 1.98 -21.43
CA LYS A 388 -2.56 3.15 -22.08
C LYS A 388 -2.63 4.41 -21.20
N ALA A 389 -2.16 4.34 -19.97
CA ALA A 389 -2.14 5.44 -19.02
C ALA A 389 -1.30 6.65 -19.49
N LYS A 390 -1.63 7.81 -18.94
CA LYS A 390 -0.71 8.96 -18.87
C LYS A 390 0.13 8.81 -17.59
N PHE A 391 1.43 9.02 -17.67
CA PHE A 391 2.35 8.82 -16.55
C PHE A 391 2.90 10.13 -16.01
N LEU A 392 2.87 10.30 -14.71
CA LEU A 392 3.56 11.35 -13.98
C LEU A 392 4.53 10.72 -12.97
N PHE A 393 5.82 10.80 -13.26
CA PHE A 393 6.86 10.38 -12.34
C PHE A 393 7.15 11.52 -11.36
N VAL A 394 7.12 11.22 -10.06
CA VAL A 394 7.32 12.22 -9.01
C VAL A 394 8.52 11.82 -8.17
N SER A 395 9.50 12.70 -8.07
CA SER A 395 10.72 12.46 -7.27
C SER A 395 11.43 13.75 -6.91
N ALA A 396 12.15 13.73 -5.79
CA ALA A 396 13.13 14.79 -5.47
C ALA A 396 14.47 14.58 -6.19
N THR A 397 14.73 13.37 -6.65
CA THR A 397 15.97 12.92 -7.29
C THR A 397 15.66 11.90 -8.38
N PRO A 398 14.96 12.30 -9.47
CA PRO A 398 14.65 11.37 -10.56
C PRO A 398 15.91 10.79 -11.18
N ASN A 399 15.86 9.53 -11.62
CA ASN A 399 16.95 8.86 -12.30
C ASN A 399 16.98 9.19 -13.78
N GLU A 400 18.05 8.81 -14.45
CA GLU A 400 18.23 8.99 -15.91
C GLU A 400 17.08 8.38 -16.74
N TYR A 401 16.48 7.28 -16.23
CA TYR A 401 15.38 6.62 -16.92
C TYR A 401 14.15 7.51 -17.02
N GLU A 402 13.69 8.11 -15.90
CA GLU A 402 12.52 8.99 -15.88
C GLU A 402 12.77 10.24 -16.73
N LEU A 403 13.96 10.82 -16.60
CA LEU A 403 14.35 11.99 -17.37
C LEU A 403 14.40 11.68 -18.87
N GLY A 404 14.94 10.53 -19.25
CA GLY A 404 15.06 10.09 -20.63
C GLY A 404 13.70 9.81 -21.29
N ILE A 405 12.83 9.05 -20.61
CA ILE A 405 11.51 8.69 -21.18
C ILE A 405 10.58 9.90 -21.26
N SER A 406 10.74 10.89 -20.38
CA SER A 406 9.96 12.13 -20.38
C SER A 406 10.36 13.10 -21.49
N GLN A 407 11.46 12.88 -22.22
CA GLN A 407 11.86 13.63 -23.40
C GLN A 407 11.80 15.17 -23.24
N GLY A 408 12.26 15.67 -22.10
CA GLY A 408 12.24 17.10 -21.76
C GLY A 408 10.94 17.60 -21.10
N HIS A 409 9.94 16.76 -20.93
CA HIS A 409 8.74 17.09 -20.14
C HIS A 409 9.03 16.90 -18.63
N VAL A 410 10.02 17.65 -18.15
CA VAL A 410 10.47 17.68 -16.75
C VAL A 410 10.12 19.04 -16.17
N TYR A 411 9.37 19.02 -15.05
CA TYR A 411 8.84 20.20 -14.39
C TYR A 411 9.42 20.29 -12.99
N GLU A 412 10.02 21.44 -12.67
CA GLU A 412 10.69 21.65 -11.41
C GLU A 412 9.78 22.33 -10.40
N GLN A 413 9.81 21.84 -9.18
CA GLN A 413 9.13 22.41 -8.00
C GLN A 413 10.15 22.49 -6.86
N ILE A 414 10.91 23.57 -6.81
CA ILE A 414 12.05 23.75 -5.92
C ILE A 414 11.69 24.55 -4.68
N LEU A 415 10.72 25.46 -4.77
CA LEU A 415 10.32 26.33 -3.67
C LEU A 415 9.45 25.61 -2.64
N ARG A 416 9.77 25.82 -1.36
CA ARG A 416 8.93 25.39 -0.23
C ARG A 416 7.99 26.51 0.17
N PRO A 417 6.67 26.27 0.21
CA PRO A 417 5.70 27.30 0.62
C PRO A 417 5.95 27.86 2.04
N THR A 418 6.55 27.05 2.92
CA THR A 418 6.92 27.42 4.28
C THR A 418 8.13 28.37 4.36
N GLY A 419 8.80 28.63 3.25
CA GLY A 419 10.05 29.40 3.20
C GLY A 419 11.28 28.66 3.77
N LEU A 420 11.14 27.40 4.20
CA LEU A 420 12.24 26.61 4.77
C LEU A 420 13.39 26.44 3.79
N LEU A 421 14.58 26.71 4.28
CA LEU A 421 15.81 26.56 3.50
C LEU A 421 16.31 25.12 3.55
N ASP A 422 17.06 24.70 2.53
CA ASP A 422 17.87 23.49 2.64
C ASP A 422 18.89 23.64 3.78
N PRO A 423 19.30 22.52 4.44
CA PRO A 423 20.13 22.59 5.64
C PRO A 423 21.51 23.20 5.35
N LEU A 424 22.13 23.77 6.38
CA LEU A 424 23.54 24.12 6.36
C LEU A 424 24.38 22.86 6.37
N ILE A 425 25.37 22.78 5.48
CA ILE A 425 26.26 21.60 5.40
C ILE A 425 27.65 22.01 5.93
N GLU A 426 28.13 21.24 6.90
CA GLU A 426 29.52 21.34 7.40
C GLU A 426 30.25 20.02 7.19
N ILE A 427 31.48 20.10 6.71
CA ILE A 427 32.36 18.95 6.56
C ILE A 427 33.32 18.97 7.74
N LYS A 428 33.43 17.87 8.45
CA LYS A 428 34.33 17.66 9.60
C LYS A 428 35.27 16.49 9.33
N ASP A 429 36.42 16.49 9.96
CA ASP A 429 37.34 15.36 9.87
C ASP A 429 36.72 14.11 10.49
N SER A 430 36.90 12.96 9.85
CA SER A 430 36.38 11.69 10.33
C SER A 430 37.19 11.09 11.48
N ASP A 431 38.39 11.57 11.78
CA ASP A 431 39.23 11.01 12.86
C ASP A 431 38.63 11.22 14.26
N ASN A 432 37.90 12.34 14.47
CA ASN A 432 37.26 12.68 15.76
C ASN A 432 35.74 12.74 15.62
N GLN A 433 35.15 11.96 14.67
CA GLN A 433 33.74 12.07 14.34
C GLN A 433 32.79 11.77 15.52
N VAL A 434 33.20 10.91 16.46
CA VAL A 434 32.35 10.49 17.60
C VAL A 434 32.24 11.63 18.63
N GLU A 435 33.34 12.23 19.00
CA GLU A 435 33.40 13.33 19.99
C GLU A 435 32.74 14.60 19.42
N VAL A 436 33.07 14.97 18.18
CA VAL A 436 32.48 16.14 17.51
C VAL A 436 30.97 16.01 17.39
N LEU A 437 30.48 14.81 17.04
CA LEU A 437 29.04 14.56 16.97
C LEU A 437 28.38 14.67 18.35
N PHE A 438 29.04 14.18 19.40
CA PHE A 438 28.49 14.30 20.76
C PHE A 438 28.30 15.75 21.21
N ASP A 439 29.31 16.59 20.97
CA ASP A 439 29.23 18.01 21.35
C ASP A 439 28.14 18.76 20.56
N GLU A 440 28.03 18.52 19.26
CA GLU A 440 26.99 19.10 18.42
C GLU A 440 25.58 18.59 18.82
N ALA A 441 25.46 17.30 19.12
CA ALA A 441 24.20 16.69 19.54
C ALA A 441 23.69 17.30 20.87
N LYS A 442 24.57 17.53 21.84
CA LYS A 442 24.21 18.21 23.12
C LYS A 442 23.53 19.55 22.89
N VAL A 443 24.07 20.37 21.98
CA VAL A 443 23.51 21.69 21.65
C VAL A 443 22.10 21.55 21.08
N VAL A 444 21.88 20.57 20.22
CA VAL A 444 20.59 20.30 19.57
C VAL A 444 19.58 19.76 20.58
N ILE A 445 19.97 18.78 21.38
CA ILE A 445 19.12 18.16 22.40
C ILE A 445 18.70 19.21 23.47
N ALA A 446 19.60 20.10 23.85
CA ALA A 446 19.30 21.18 24.79
C ALA A 446 18.22 22.14 24.27
N ARG A 447 18.00 22.23 22.95
CA ARG A 447 16.91 22.98 22.33
C ARG A 447 15.60 22.18 22.21
N GLY A 448 15.60 20.93 22.66
CA GLY A 448 14.44 20.03 22.51
C GLY A 448 14.28 19.47 21.09
N GLU A 449 15.29 19.61 20.23
CA GLU A 449 15.32 19.10 18.86
C GLU A 449 15.93 17.69 18.79
N ARG A 450 15.81 17.02 17.65
CA ARG A 450 16.24 15.61 17.47
C ARG A 450 17.42 15.49 16.53
N VAL A 451 18.17 14.39 16.71
CA VAL A 451 19.37 14.07 15.93
C VAL A 451 19.19 12.75 15.19
N LEU A 452 19.53 12.73 13.90
CA LEU A 452 19.66 11.51 13.09
C LEU A 452 21.13 11.25 12.75
N VAL A 453 21.55 10.00 12.87
CA VAL A 453 22.91 9.59 12.54
C VAL A 453 22.89 8.43 11.57
N THR A 454 23.53 8.58 10.41
CA THR A 454 23.64 7.52 9.42
C THR A 454 25.01 6.88 9.46
N VAL A 455 25.05 5.56 9.59
CA VAL A 455 26.26 4.74 9.62
C VAL A 455 26.24 3.69 8.51
N LEU A 456 27.36 3.00 8.26
CA LEU A 456 27.50 2.04 7.16
C LEU A 456 27.22 0.59 7.56
N THR A 457 27.34 0.23 8.85
CA THR A 457 27.20 -1.15 9.32
C THR A 457 26.34 -1.24 10.58
N LYS A 458 25.67 -2.41 10.78
CA LYS A 458 24.92 -2.71 12.01
C LYS A 458 25.79 -2.60 13.24
N LYS A 459 26.98 -3.21 13.19
CA LYS A 459 27.94 -3.18 14.29
C LYS A 459 28.28 -1.76 14.72
N MET A 460 28.52 -0.86 13.75
CA MET A 460 28.79 0.55 14.06
C MET A 460 27.57 1.24 14.68
N ALA A 461 26.35 0.93 14.24
CA ALA A 461 25.14 1.48 14.83
C ALA A 461 24.98 1.06 16.30
N GLU A 462 25.21 -0.21 16.59
CA GLU A 462 25.11 -0.77 17.94
C GLU A 462 26.21 -0.22 18.87
N GLU A 463 27.47 -0.21 18.42
CA GLU A 463 28.61 0.29 19.20
C GLU A 463 28.47 1.78 19.52
N LEU A 464 28.10 2.59 18.51
CA LEU A 464 27.91 4.02 18.68
C LEU A 464 26.73 4.34 19.62
N SER A 465 25.62 3.58 19.49
CA SER A 465 24.48 3.73 20.38
C SER A 465 24.84 3.43 21.84
N ARG A 466 25.56 2.34 22.07
CA ARG A 466 26.03 1.96 23.42
C ARG A 466 26.91 3.05 24.01
N TYR A 467 27.86 3.56 23.23
CA TYR A 467 28.78 4.61 23.67
C TYR A 467 28.03 5.89 24.09
N TYR A 468 27.05 6.35 23.31
CA TYR A 468 26.28 7.54 23.66
C TYR A 468 25.30 7.33 24.81
N ILE A 469 24.75 6.13 24.97
CA ILE A 469 23.94 5.78 26.16
C ILE A 469 24.78 5.86 27.43
N GLU A 470 26.03 5.38 27.41
CA GLU A 470 26.98 5.47 28.53
C GLU A 470 27.32 6.93 28.88
N LEU A 471 27.29 7.83 27.89
CA LEU A 471 27.44 9.27 28.09
C LEU A 471 26.12 10.00 28.48
N GLY A 472 25.04 9.28 28.71
CA GLY A 472 23.77 9.81 29.19
C GLY A 472 22.83 10.36 28.10
N VAL A 473 23.09 10.11 26.83
CA VAL A 473 22.17 10.49 25.73
C VAL A 473 21.10 9.42 25.58
N LYS A 474 19.85 9.81 25.40
CA LYS A 474 18.76 8.90 25.09
C LYS A 474 18.81 8.53 23.60
N VAL A 475 19.33 7.35 23.30
CA VAL A 475 19.57 6.88 21.93
C VAL A 475 18.81 5.59 21.64
N LYS A 476 18.27 5.49 20.44
CA LYS A 476 17.83 4.23 19.84
C LYS A 476 18.64 3.98 18.56
N TYR A 477 18.79 2.71 18.17
CA TYR A 477 19.34 2.37 16.86
C TYR A 477 18.33 1.59 16.03
N MET A 478 18.47 1.65 14.71
CA MET A 478 17.57 0.98 13.77
C MET A 478 18.36 0.35 12.62
N HIS A 479 18.00 -0.87 12.25
CA HIS A 479 18.58 -1.60 11.12
C HIS A 479 17.52 -2.42 10.36
N SER A 480 17.94 -3.14 9.32
CA SER A 480 17.05 -3.86 8.40
C SER A 480 16.26 -5.01 9.01
N ASP A 481 16.68 -5.51 10.18
CA ASP A 481 16.08 -6.69 10.81
C ASP A 481 14.98 -6.31 11.83
N ILE A 482 14.78 -5.03 12.07
CA ILE A 482 13.69 -4.48 12.87
C ILE A 482 12.42 -4.55 12.03
N ASP A 483 11.36 -5.13 12.59
CA ASP A 483 10.08 -5.26 11.91
C ASP A 483 9.38 -3.91 11.68
N ALA A 484 8.29 -3.92 10.93
CA ALA A 484 7.60 -2.70 10.55
C ALA A 484 6.89 -2.02 11.74
N ILE A 485 6.44 -2.80 12.72
CA ILE A 485 5.72 -2.29 13.91
C ILE A 485 6.71 -1.61 14.83
N GLU A 486 7.77 -2.30 15.22
CA GLU A 486 8.85 -1.75 16.06
C GLU A 486 9.48 -0.51 15.42
N ARG A 487 9.65 -0.51 14.09
CA ARG A 487 10.13 0.65 13.35
C ARG A 487 9.22 1.88 13.53
N ASN A 488 7.91 1.69 13.45
CA ASN A 488 6.95 2.78 13.65
C ASN A 488 6.96 3.30 15.08
N GLU A 489 7.10 2.42 16.07
CA GLU A 489 7.26 2.79 17.48
C GLU A 489 8.53 3.61 17.72
N ILE A 490 9.67 3.19 17.13
CA ILE A 490 10.92 3.93 17.21
C ILE A 490 10.75 5.33 16.61
N ILE A 491 10.13 5.47 15.45
CA ILE A 491 9.89 6.77 14.82
C ILE A 491 8.98 7.65 15.68
N ARG A 492 7.91 7.09 16.24
CA ARG A 492 6.99 7.77 17.14
C ARG A 492 7.73 8.22 18.42
N GLY A 493 8.56 7.36 19.02
CA GLY A 493 9.37 7.68 20.20
C GLY A 493 10.36 8.81 19.94
N LEU A 494 10.98 8.88 18.76
CA LEU A 494 11.83 10.02 18.38
C LEU A 494 11.02 11.32 18.31
N ARG A 495 9.86 11.29 17.67
CA ARG A 495 8.99 12.46 17.52
C ARG A 495 8.43 12.94 18.85
N SER A 496 7.99 12.01 19.71
CA SER A 496 7.45 12.33 21.05
C SER A 496 8.51 12.78 22.05
N GLY A 497 9.80 12.52 21.77
CA GLY A 497 10.90 12.87 22.69
C GLY A 497 11.15 11.81 23.77
N GLU A 498 10.71 10.60 23.57
CA GLU A 498 11.11 9.47 24.40
C GLU A 498 12.63 9.26 24.37
N PHE A 499 13.22 9.50 23.20
CA PHE A 499 14.67 9.57 23.01
C PHE A 499 15.04 10.71 22.06
N ASP A 500 16.30 11.11 22.05
CA ASP A 500 16.79 12.33 21.42
C ASP A 500 17.58 12.08 20.14
N MET A 501 18.15 10.87 20.01
CA MET A 501 19.00 10.51 18.90
C MET A 501 18.60 9.13 18.33
N LEU A 502 18.53 9.06 17.00
CA LEU A 502 18.32 7.82 16.26
C LEU A 502 19.54 7.54 15.39
N ILE A 503 20.16 6.37 15.56
CA ILE A 503 21.32 5.93 14.78
C ILE A 503 20.91 4.75 13.90
N GLY A 504 21.32 4.73 12.64
CA GLY A 504 21.08 3.53 11.84
C GLY A 504 21.67 3.55 10.45
N ILE A 505 21.51 2.40 9.81
CA ILE A 505 21.90 2.17 8.42
C ILE A 505 20.69 2.50 7.56
N ASN A 506 20.88 3.35 6.58
CA ASN A 506 19.83 3.61 5.60
C ASN A 506 18.46 3.96 6.22
N LEU A 507 18.49 4.64 7.38
CA LEU A 507 17.33 5.04 8.18
C LEU A 507 16.26 5.80 7.37
N LEU A 508 16.70 6.36 6.27
CA LEU A 508 16.05 7.50 5.64
C LEU A 508 15.58 7.17 4.23
N ARG A 509 15.37 5.88 3.94
CA ARG A 509 14.60 5.51 2.77
C ARG A 509 13.17 5.97 3.01
N GLU A 510 12.75 6.90 2.24
CA GLU A 510 11.43 7.39 1.83
C GLU A 510 10.27 7.34 2.87
N GLY A 511 9.47 8.39 2.89
CA GLY A 511 8.21 8.44 3.66
C GLY A 511 8.30 8.91 5.11
N LEU A 512 9.49 9.21 5.66
CA LEU A 512 9.60 9.75 7.02
C LEU A 512 9.52 11.28 7.03
N ASP A 513 8.53 11.79 7.73
CA ASP A 513 8.34 13.20 8.01
C ASP A 513 8.69 13.49 9.48
N LEU A 514 9.87 14.07 9.71
CA LEU A 514 10.44 14.31 11.03
C LEU A 514 10.78 15.80 11.22
N PRO A 515 9.78 16.68 11.40
CA PRO A 515 10.03 18.11 11.54
C PRO A 515 10.81 18.47 12.81
N GLU A 516 10.88 17.56 13.78
CA GLU A 516 11.61 17.74 15.03
C GLU A 516 13.14 17.58 14.85
N VAL A 517 13.57 16.97 13.72
CA VAL A 517 15.00 16.73 13.43
C VAL A 517 15.64 17.98 12.86
N SER A 518 16.63 18.51 13.57
CA SER A 518 17.43 19.66 13.13
C SER A 518 18.89 19.31 12.81
N LEU A 519 19.42 18.18 13.31
CA LEU A 519 20.77 17.74 13.02
C LEU A 519 20.78 16.37 12.36
N ILE A 520 21.47 16.29 11.24
CA ILE A 520 21.77 15.02 10.58
C ILE A 520 23.30 14.84 10.52
N ALA A 521 23.79 13.71 11.02
CA ALA A 521 25.19 13.34 10.94
C ALA A 521 25.37 12.17 9.96
N ILE A 522 26.25 12.35 9.01
CA ILE A 522 26.63 11.33 8.03
C ILE A 522 28.05 10.88 8.35
N MET A 523 28.16 9.73 9.00
CA MET A 523 29.46 9.14 9.37
C MET A 523 30.10 8.54 8.13
N ASP A 524 31.43 8.63 8.02
CA ASP A 524 32.18 8.08 6.89
C ASP A 524 31.59 8.49 5.52
N ALA A 525 31.30 9.77 5.33
CA ALA A 525 30.64 10.29 4.14
C ALA A 525 31.46 10.10 2.84
N ASP A 526 32.78 9.93 2.95
CA ASP A 526 33.71 9.71 1.84
C ASP A 526 33.87 8.23 1.44
N LYS A 527 33.18 7.31 2.11
CA LYS A 527 33.16 5.90 1.71
C LYS A 527 32.15 5.69 0.59
N GLU A 528 32.58 5.92 -0.65
CA GLU A 528 31.70 5.78 -1.82
C GLU A 528 31.02 4.42 -1.90
N GLY A 529 29.76 4.43 -2.30
CA GLY A 529 28.93 3.25 -2.42
C GLY A 529 27.45 3.64 -2.47
N PHE A 530 26.57 2.65 -2.52
CA PHE A 530 25.13 2.86 -2.65
C PHE A 530 24.56 3.80 -1.55
N LEU A 531 25.03 3.67 -0.30
CA LEU A 531 24.57 4.48 0.83
C LEU A 531 25.17 5.91 0.86
N ARG A 532 26.13 6.20 0.01
CA ARG A 532 26.84 7.49 -0.10
C ARG A 532 26.86 8.02 -1.54
N SER A 533 25.93 7.53 -2.37
CA SER A 533 25.67 8.11 -3.71
C SER A 533 25.08 9.52 -3.59
N THR A 534 25.22 10.31 -4.62
CA THR A 534 24.64 11.69 -4.72
C THR A 534 23.18 11.71 -4.31
N THR A 535 22.37 10.80 -4.86
CA THR A 535 20.94 10.67 -4.55
C THR A 535 20.70 10.37 -3.06
N SER A 536 21.44 9.40 -2.50
CA SER A 536 21.31 9.02 -1.09
C SER A 536 21.68 10.17 -0.15
N LEU A 537 22.73 10.92 -0.47
CA LEU A 537 23.18 12.08 0.29
C LEU A 537 22.14 13.21 0.25
N ILE A 538 21.63 13.58 -0.95
CA ILE A 538 20.61 14.62 -1.10
C ILE A 538 19.33 14.25 -0.31
N GLN A 539 18.89 13.01 -0.37
CA GLN A 539 17.71 12.57 0.36
C GLN A 539 17.90 12.61 1.87
N THR A 540 19.06 12.15 2.33
CA THR A 540 19.43 12.19 3.75
C THR A 540 19.44 13.63 4.25
N MET A 541 20.16 14.52 3.57
CA MET A 541 20.23 15.93 3.92
C MET A 541 18.85 16.62 3.90
N GLY A 542 18.00 16.27 2.93
CA GLY A 542 16.64 16.80 2.80
C GLY A 542 15.72 16.52 3.99
N ARG A 543 16.05 15.57 4.87
CA ARG A 543 15.28 15.33 6.10
C ARG A 543 15.41 16.46 7.12
N ALA A 544 16.56 17.15 7.19
CA ALA A 544 16.72 18.35 8.02
C ALA A 544 16.08 19.62 7.44
N ALA A 545 15.64 19.59 6.18
CA ALA A 545 15.03 20.74 5.51
C ALA A 545 13.59 21.08 5.97
N ARG A 546 13.10 20.44 7.03
CA ARG A 546 11.80 20.69 7.66
C ARG A 546 11.89 21.48 8.97
N ASN A 547 13.11 21.75 9.42
CA ASN A 547 13.41 22.52 10.60
C ASN A 547 14.18 23.80 10.23
N VAL A 548 13.85 24.95 10.84
CA VAL A 548 14.55 26.22 10.58
C VAL A 548 16.02 26.16 10.96
N ASN A 549 16.38 25.32 11.94
CA ASN A 549 17.74 25.10 12.42
C ASN A 549 18.45 23.94 11.70
N GLY A 550 17.91 23.50 10.53
CA GLY A 550 18.41 22.35 9.80
C GLY A 550 19.91 22.44 9.49
N LYS A 551 20.68 21.48 10.01
CA LYS A 551 22.14 21.35 9.84
C LYS A 551 22.50 19.90 9.48
N VAL A 552 23.50 19.76 8.62
CA VAL A 552 24.10 18.45 8.25
C VAL A 552 25.58 18.49 8.55
N LEU A 553 26.06 17.48 9.27
CA LEU A 553 27.48 17.20 9.45
C LEU A 553 27.88 16.05 8.56
N MET A 554 28.85 16.25 7.68
CA MET A 554 29.48 15.18 6.90
C MET A 554 30.88 14.91 7.45
N PHE A 555 31.10 13.72 7.98
CA PHE A 555 32.42 13.31 8.46
C PHE A 555 33.17 12.63 7.32
N ALA A 556 34.30 13.22 6.90
CA ALA A 556 35.05 12.76 5.75
C ALA A 556 36.50 13.25 5.80
N LYS A 557 37.46 12.43 5.32
CA LYS A 557 38.84 12.85 5.09
C LYS A 557 39.06 13.55 3.75
N LYS A 558 38.22 13.24 2.79
CA LYS A 558 38.23 13.82 1.44
C LYS A 558 36.84 14.04 0.91
N ILE A 559 36.69 15.06 0.07
CA ILE A 559 35.42 15.29 -0.63
C ILE A 559 35.40 14.42 -1.90
N THR A 560 34.43 13.50 -1.95
CA THR A 560 34.22 12.65 -3.12
C THR A 560 33.39 13.36 -4.17
N HIS A 561 33.28 12.76 -5.38
CA HIS A 561 32.45 13.30 -6.44
C HIS A 561 30.98 13.39 -6.01
N SER A 562 30.45 12.31 -5.42
CA SER A 562 29.06 12.24 -4.92
C SER A 562 28.77 13.27 -3.83
N MET A 563 29.72 13.48 -2.91
CA MET A 563 29.60 14.53 -1.89
C MET A 563 29.57 15.92 -2.52
N LYS A 564 30.50 16.21 -3.44
CA LYS A 564 30.59 17.52 -4.09
C LYS A 564 29.29 17.86 -4.81
N GLU A 565 28.79 16.96 -5.64
CA GLU A 565 27.54 17.15 -6.39
C GLU A 565 26.33 17.37 -5.44
N ALA A 566 26.24 16.58 -4.36
CA ALA A 566 25.17 16.72 -3.37
C ALA A 566 25.24 18.06 -2.62
N ILE A 567 26.45 18.50 -2.24
CA ILE A 567 26.69 19.79 -1.56
C ILE A 567 26.36 20.95 -2.49
N ASP A 568 26.86 20.93 -3.73
CA ASP A 568 26.64 21.98 -4.71
C ASP A 568 25.13 22.14 -4.99
N THR A 569 24.42 21.03 -5.21
CA THR A 569 22.98 21.03 -5.47
C THR A 569 22.20 21.59 -4.27
N THR A 570 22.49 21.13 -3.05
CA THR A 570 21.80 21.57 -1.85
C THR A 570 22.06 23.03 -1.55
N THR A 571 23.31 23.48 -1.73
CA THR A 571 23.70 24.89 -1.54
C THR A 571 23.03 25.81 -2.55
N ALA A 572 22.95 25.41 -3.82
CA ALA A 572 22.25 26.16 -4.86
C ALA A 572 20.76 26.30 -4.55
N ARG A 573 20.10 25.20 -4.13
CA ARG A 573 18.68 25.21 -3.71
C ARG A 573 18.46 26.13 -2.51
N ARG A 574 19.34 26.06 -1.51
CA ARG A 574 19.28 26.94 -0.32
C ARG A 574 19.36 28.42 -0.72
N LYS A 575 20.31 28.76 -1.57
CA LYS A 575 20.50 30.14 -2.06
C LYS A 575 19.25 30.62 -2.82
N PHE A 576 18.74 29.79 -3.73
CA PHE A 576 17.54 30.13 -4.50
C PHE A 576 16.30 30.36 -3.63
N GLN A 577 16.07 29.52 -2.61
CA GLN A 577 14.97 29.71 -1.66
C GLN A 577 15.17 30.97 -0.81
N ASP A 578 16.38 31.27 -0.36
CA ASP A 578 16.69 32.46 0.44
C ASP A 578 16.46 33.75 -0.33
N GLU A 579 16.91 33.80 -1.60
CA GLU A 579 16.67 34.93 -2.49
C GLU A 579 15.16 35.13 -2.73
N TYR A 580 14.42 34.06 -2.95
CA TYR A 580 12.97 34.10 -3.09
C TYR A 580 12.28 34.63 -1.82
N ASN A 581 12.66 34.11 -0.65
CA ASN A 581 12.11 34.55 0.63
C ASN A 581 12.32 36.04 0.84
N LYS A 582 13.53 36.54 0.58
CA LYS A 582 13.87 37.97 0.72
C LYS A 582 13.05 38.85 -0.23
N ALA A 583 12.89 38.40 -1.48
CA ALA A 583 12.12 39.13 -2.50
C ALA A 583 10.62 39.21 -2.14
N HIS A 584 10.06 38.22 -1.43
CA HIS A 584 8.64 38.15 -1.11
C HIS A 584 8.31 38.41 0.38
N GLY A 585 9.30 38.76 1.19
CA GLY A 585 9.10 39.00 2.61
C GLY A 585 8.66 37.78 3.42
N ILE A 586 9.08 36.56 3.00
CA ILE A 586 8.70 35.31 3.64
C ILE A 586 9.68 35.03 4.79
N THR A 587 9.15 34.82 5.99
CA THR A 587 9.93 34.37 7.15
C THR A 587 9.81 32.86 7.25
N PRO A 588 10.92 32.09 7.16
CA PRO A 588 10.90 30.64 7.30
C PRO A 588 10.33 30.19 8.65
N HIS A 589 9.47 29.19 8.65
CA HIS A 589 8.95 28.57 9.89
C HIS A 589 8.99 27.04 9.74
N SER A 590 9.34 26.36 10.85
CA SER A 590 9.39 24.91 10.88
C SER A 590 8.02 24.31 10.56
N ALA A 591 8.01 23.22 9.83
CA ALA A 591 6.80 22.48 9.59
C ALA A 591 6.26 21.95 10.93
N SER A 592 4.96 22.10 11.17
CA SER A 592 4.27 21.47 12.29
C SER A 592 3.34 20.39 11.72
N ARG A 593 3.48 19.19 12.20
CA ARG A 593 2.55 18.11 11.91
C ARG A 593 2.13 17.46 13.21
N ASN A 594 0.83 17.33 13.43
CA ASN A 594 0.33 16.53 14.53
C ASN A 594 0.93 15.13 14.42
N ILE A 595 1.28 14.53 15.56
CA ILE A 595 1.65 13.11 15.60
C ILE A 595 0.35 12.37 15.32
N GLU A 596 0.08 12.08 14.05
CA GLU A 596 -1.09 11.30 13.66
C GLU A 596 -0.90 9.89 14.21
N GLU A 597 -1.93 9.37 14.81
CA GLU A 597 -2.06 7.94 15.06
C GLU A 597 -2.04 7.26 13.70
N SER A 598 -0.97 6.50 13.43
CA SER A 598 -0.90 5.67 12.24
C SER A 598 -2.07 4.69 12.27
N LEU A 599 -2.62 4.34 11.10
CA LEU A 599 -3.49 3.19 10.96
C LEU A 599 -2.73 1.95 11.49
N HIS A 600 -2.99 1.60 12.74
CA HIS A 600 -2.44 0.40 13.34
C HIS A 600 -3.16 -0.80 12.73
N VAL A 601 -2.41 -1.57 11.96
CA VAL A 601 -2.72 -2.98 11.74
C VAL A 601 -2.07 -3.70 12.91
N GLU A 602 -2.80 -3.91 13.98
CA GLU A 602 -2.31 -4.56 15.20
C GLU A 602 -2.42 -6.08 15.09
N ASP A 603 -1.44 -6.73 15.73
CA ASP A 603 -1.43 -8.16 15.98
C ASP A 603 -2.23 -8.43 17.27
N ASP A 604 -3.25 -9.29 17.18
CA ASP A 604 -4.35 -9.45 18.15
C ASP A 604 -4.00 -10.16 19.50
N GLY A 605 -2.74 -10.14 19.94
CA GLY A 605 -2.32 -11.05 21.04
C GLY A 605 -2.37 -10.55 22.49
N GLU A 606 -2.28 -9.25 22.82
CA GLU A 606 -1.96 -8.81 24.20
C GLU A 606 -2.80 -7.67 24.83
N ILE A 607 -3.91 -7.24 24.28
CA ILE A 607 -4.61 -6.00 24.71
C ILE A 607 -5.36 -6.14 26.06
N TYR A 608 -5.58 -7.33 26.57
CA TYR A 608 -6.55 -7.55 27.68
C TYR A 608 -6.04 -7.32 29.11
N LYS A 609 -4.85 -6.77 29.36
CA LYS A 609 -4.29 -6.71 30.75
C LYS A 609 -4.07 -5.34 31.37
N ARG A 610 -4.56 -4.22 30.83
CA ARG A 610 -4.39 -2.91 31.50
C ARG A 610 -5.68 -2.10 31.51
N GLY A 611 -6.27 -1.92 32.71
CA GLY A 611 -7.37 -1.02 32.95
C GLY A 611 -6.98 0.45 32.65
N LYS A 612 -7.19 0.88 31.42
CA LYS A 612 -7.00 2.27 30.96
C LYS A 612 -8.35 2.95 30.77
N ASN A 613 -8.37 4.24 31.02
CA ASN A 613 -9.52 5.12 30.91
C ASN A 613 -10.00 5.16 29.44
N LEU A 614 -11.12 4.55 29.14
CA LEU A 614 -11.71 4.36 27.81
C LEU A 614 -11.85 5.67 27.01
N GLU A 615 -12.09 6.79 27.68
CA GLU A 615 -12.24 8.13 27.06
C GLU A 615 -10.95 8.70 26.47
N LYS A 616 -9.78 8.16 26.85
CA LYS A 616 -8.46 8.61 26.39
C LYS A 616 -7.80 7.62 25.40
N MET A 617 -8.55 6.60 25.02
CA MET A 617 -8.04 5.56 24.13
C MET A 617 -8.12 6.00 22.66
N PRO A 618 -7.06 5.80 21.84
CA PRO A 618 -7.08 6.08 20.41
C PRO A 618 -8.21 5.37 19.68
N ALA A 619 -8.74 5.97 18.61
CA ALA A 619 -9.83 5.41 17.83
C ALA A 619 -9.49 4.03 17.21
N SER A 620 -8.23 3.83 16.85
CA SER A 620 -7.70 2.55 16.33
C SER A 620 -7.67 1.45 17.41
N GLU A 621 -7.22 1.75 18.63
CA GLU A 621 -7.26 0.80 19.76
C GLU A 621 -8.70 0.43 20.12
N ARG A 622 -9.62 1.41 20.05
CA ARG A 622 -11.05 1.14 20.29
C ARG A 622 -11.63 0.22 19.22
N ALA A 623 -11.25 0.42 17.94
CA ALA A 623 -11.72 -0.43 16.84
C ALA A 623 -11.25 -1.88 17.00
N ALA A 624 -10.00 -2.11 17.41
CA ALA A 624 -9.46 -3.46 17.65
C ALA A 624 -10.19 -4.15 18.80
N ILE A 625 -10.41 -3.43 19.91
CA ILE A 625 -11.18 -3.98 21.05
C ILE A 625 -12.63 -4.28 20.64
N VAL A 626 -13.25 -3.41 19.87
CA VAL A 626 -14.62 -3.63 19.35
C VAL A 626 -14.67 -4.89 18.48
N LYS A 627 -13.65 -5.12 17.63
CA LYS A 627 -13.55 -6.32 16.80
C LYS A 627 -13.45 -7.59 17.65
N GLU A 628 -12.59 -7.59 18.67
CA GLU A 628 -12.41 -8.73 19.57
C GLU A 628 -13.66 -8.98 20.43
N LEU A 629 -14.26 -7.95 20.99
CA LEU A 629 -15.52 -8.07 21.73
C LEU A 629 -16.65 -8.59 20.83
N ARG A 630 -16.66 -8.21 19.56
CA ARG A 630 -17.62 -8.70 18.57
C ARG A 630 -17.45 -10.21 18.33
N LYS A 631 -16.21 -10.67 18.18
CA LYS A 631 -15.91 -12.10 18.02
C LYS A 631 -16.40 -12.89 19.24
N GLN A 632 -16.05 -12.44 20.44
CA GLN A 632 -16.49 -13.07 21.69
C GLN A 632 -18.01 -13.02 21.88
N MET A 633 -18.68 -11.94 21.45
CA MET A 633 -20.13 -11.83 21.46
C MET A 633 -20.77 -12.89 20.55
N LEU A 634 -20.24 -13.09 19.35
CA LEU A 634 -20.74 -14.09 18.41
C LEU A 634 -20.46 -15.50 18.90
N GLU A 635 -19.30 -15.77 19.49
CA GLU A 635 -18.99 -17.07 20.14
C GLU A 635 -19.92 -17.37 21.29
N ALA A 636 -20.18 -16.39 22.15
CA ALA A 636 -21.14 -16.55 23.27
C ALA A 636 -22.57 -16.79 22.75
N ALA A 637 -22.98 -16.09 21.70
CA ALA A 637 -24.30 -16.31 21.08
C ALA A 637 -24.43 -17.72 20.49
N ALA A 638 -23.37 -18.23 19.84
CA ALA A 638 -23.34 -19.59 19.30
C ALA A 638 -23.42 -20.68 20.38
N GLN A 639 -22.86 -20.38 21.55
CA GLN A 639 -22.94 -21.27 22.73
C GLN A 639 -24.24 -21.10 23.51
N LEU A 640 -25.19 -20.31 23.01
CA LEU A 640 -26.48 -19.96 23.63
C LEU A 640 -26.34 -19.23 24.99
N GLU A 641 -25.17 -18.58 25.22
CA GLU A 641 -24.90 -17.74 26.39
C GLU A 641 -25.43 -16.29 26.14
N PHE A 642 -26.74 -16.16 25.98
CA PHE A 642 -27.36 -14.90 25.52
C PHE A 642 -27.14 -13.71 26.46
N GLU A 643 -27.05 -13.93 27.78
CA GLU A 643 -26.76 -12.85 28.73
C GLU A 643 -25.35 -12.30 28.55
N LYS A 644 -24.38 -13.16 28.26
CA LYS A 644 -22.99 -12.79 28.00
C LYS A 644 -22.86 -12.09 26.67
N ALA A 645 -23.53 -12.59 25.63
CA ALA A 645 -23.59 -11.96 24.34
C ALA A 645 -24.21 -10.55 24.41
N ALA A 646 -25.29 -10.37 25.18
CA ALA A 646 -25.92 -9.07 25.39
C ALA A 646 -25.00 -8.09 26.15
N ALA A 647 -24.28 -8.56 27.18
CA ALA A 647 -23.32 -7.72 27.90
C ALA A 647 -22.17 -7.25 27.01
N LEU A 648 -21.62 -8.12 26.15
CA LEU A 648 -20.58 -7.79 25.18
C LEU A 648 -21.08 -6.81 24.12
N ARG A 649 -22.30 -6.97 23.62
CA ARG A 649 -22.96 -6.02 22.71
C ARG A 649 -23.07 -4.63 23.32
N ASP A 650 -23.50 -4.54 24.56
CA ASP A 650 -23.68 -3.27 25.27
C ASP A 650 -22.33 -2.59 25.57
N GLU A 651 -21.28 -3.37 25.76
CA GLU A 651 -19.90 -2.87 25.90
C GLU A 651 -19.37 -2.31 24.58
N ILE A 652 -19.58 -3.01 23.47
CA ILE A 652 -19.28 -2.53 22.10
C ILE A 652 -20.01 -1.21 21.81
N ALA A 653 -21.30 -1.14 22.16
CA ALA A 653 -22.10 0.07 21.94
C ALA A 653 -21.59 1.29 22.76
N LYS A 654 -21.05 1.06 23.95
CA LYS A 654 -20.41 2.10 24.76
C LYS A 654 -19.10 2.60 24.12
N MET A 655 -18.26 1.68 23.65
CA MET A 655 -16.96 2.02 23.01
C MET A 655 -17.12 2.80 21.70
N ARG A 656 -18.19 2.55 20.95
CA ARG A 656 -18.49 3.28 19.71
C ARG A 656 -19.07 4.69 19.93
N LYS A 657 -19.61 4.97 21.11
CA LYS A 657 -20.14 6.32 21.46
C LYS A 657 -19.07 7.26 21.99
N LEU A 658 -17.92 6.76 22.33
CA LEU A 658 -16.71 7.48 22.74
C LEU A 658 -15.81 7.76 21.55
#